data_beea7161ca177686dbf5de0820120af3
#
_entry.id   beea7161ca177686dbf5de0820120af3
#
_cell.length_a   1.000
_cell.length_b   1.000
_cell.length_c   1.000
_cell.angle_alpha   90.00
_cell.angle_beta   90.00
_cell.angle_gamma   90.00
#
_symmetry.space_group_name_H-M   'P 1'
#
loop_
_entity.id
_entity.type
_entity.pdbx_description
1 polymer ?
#
loop_
_entity_poly.entity_id
_entity_poly.type
_entity_poly.pdbx_seq_one_letter_code
_entity_poly.pdbx_strand_id
1 'polypeptide(L)'
;MPDIQKMADAIRFLALDSILNAGEGHQGVPLGMAEIAATLFATKLKADPKDPLWPDRDRLVLSNGHGSMLLYALLNLTGYDHVTIDALKSFRRLGSICAGHPEIEQHAGIEITTGLLGQGIACAVGMAVAEARLSARFGPELVDHRTWAFVGDGCFQEGIGQEAISLAGHLQLGKLTFLWDDNHITDDGDTALSISEDVPARFRAANWHVVEVDGHDISAIARALDEAATDPRPSLLACRTVIARGIPRLEGKRGGHSAPLTAEDSREARAMLGWDHGAFDIPQTVRADWQRAMIRGHDANLAWKARLAAHGNGEAFARWTSGELPTDWEKTIGDIIARSGQGAAKPTITASGDVCDALAEALPETIVLCADLEAPTNHKRNRHAFTAQDRSGCYVHCGVREHLMGAMTDGIAAHGGLRPINVTYLAFADYERPAMRMAALMGLPSLFVFSHDSIGVGSNGPTHQPVEILASFRAMPNMRVFRPADATETAETWQIALETRDGPSLLALSKQPAGPVRHDASANLSRLGAYVLRKTEGARDVTLLATGTEVAIAVEAATMLASEGIAAAVVSMPCWELFDRQPESYRRQVLGTAPRVAIEAALEFGWQKWLDREDVFIGMNGFGASDRAEKLYEHFGITAEHVVSAARRLAAARRA
;
A
#
# COMPACT_ATOMS: atom_id res chain seq x y z
N MET A 1 -20.01 33.16 -15.68
CA MET A 1 -19.38 32.25 -14.68
C MET A 1 -20.21 30.98 -14.68
N PRO A 2 -19.64 29.80 -14.38
CA PRO A 2 -20.42 28.58 -14.28
C PRO A 2 -21.46 28.66 -13.16
N ASP A 3 -22.60 28.03 -13.36
CA ASP A 3 -23.62 27.87 -12.32
C ASP A 3 -23.24 26.69 -11.40
N ILE A 4 -22.43 26.98 -10.38
CA ILE A 4 -21.90 25.96 -9.47
C ILE A 4 -23.02 25.24 -8.72
N GLN A 5 -24.16 25.91 -8.43
CA GLN A 5 -25.30 25.26 -7.79
C GLN A 5 -25.90 24.19 -8.70
N LYS A 6 -26.09 24.47 -9.98
CA LYS A 6 -26.58 23.47 -10.93
C LYS A 6 -25.55 22.38 -11.21
N MET A 7 -24.26 22.69 -11.13
CA MET A 7 -23.20 21.68 -11.18
C MET A 7 -23.30 20.73 -9.97
N ALA A 8 -23.55 21.23 -8.77
CA ALA A 8 -23.74 20.43 -7.56
C ALA A 8 -25.03 19.57 -7.65
N ASP A 9 -26.13 20.13 -8.16
CA ASP A 9 -27.38 19.40 -8.36
C ASP A 9 -27.18 18.23 -9.35
N ALA A 10 -26.36 18.39 -10.39
CA ALA A 10 -26.03 17.31 -11.32
C ALA A 10 -25.31 16.13 -10.62
N ILE A 11 -24.40 16.42 -9.68
CA ILE A 11 -23.76 15.36 -8.85
C ILE A 11 -24.84 14.62 -8.07
N ARG A 12 -25.72 15.35 -7.38
CA ARG A 12 -26.80 14.75 -6.57
C ARG A 12 -27.69 13.83 -7.37
N PHE A 13 -28.15 14.28 -8.54
CA PHE A 13 -29.09 13.48 -9.33
C PHE A 13 -28.44 12.30 -10.04
N LEU A 14 -27.20 12.39 -10.51
CA LEU A 14 -26.47 11.21 -10.99
C LEU A 14 -26.25 10.18 -9.87
N ALA A 15 -25.89 10.62 -8.68
CA ALA A 15 -25.71 9.73 -7.55
C ALA A 15 -27.05 9.08 -7.11
N LEU A 16 -28.10 9.89 -6.98
CA LEU A 16 -29.44 9.43 -6.60
C LEU A 16 -29.99 8.38 -7.60
N ASP A 17 -29.90 8.70 -8.90
CA ASP A 17 -30.39 7.82 -9.96
C ASP A 17 -29.61 6.50 -10.02
N SER A 18 -28.28 6.56 -9.84
CA SER A 18 -27.42 5.38 -9.84
C SER A 18 -27.70 4.47 -8.64
N ILE A 19 -27.82 5.04 -7.43
CA ILE A 19 -28.13 4.30 -6.20
C ILE A 19 -29.53 3.68 -6.29
N LEU A 20 -30.52 4.46 -6.74
CA LEU A 20 -31.89 3.96 -6.93
C LEU A 20 -31.94 2.83 -7.96
N ASN A 21 -31.21 2.94 -9.08
CA ASN A 21 -31.14 1.92 -10.10
C ASN A 21 -30.43 0.65 -9.60
N ALA A 22 -29.42 0.79 -8.77
CA ALA A 22 -28.72 -0.35 -8.15
C ALA A 22 -29.54 -1.06 -7.08
N GLY A 23 -30.48 -0.33 -6.43
CA GLY A 23 -31.28 -0.80 -5.30
C GLY A 23 -30.59 -0.69 -3.94
N GLU A 24 -29.33 -0.27 -3.91
CA GLU A 24 -28.51 -0.10 -2.70
C GLU A 24 -27.36 0.89 -2.94
N GLY A 25 -26.89 1.54 -1.88
CA GLY A 25 -25.77 2.46 -1.94
C GLY A 25 -25.75 3.42 -0.76
N HIS A 26 -24.80 4.35 -0.77
CA HIS A 26 -24.64 5.36 0.27
C HIS A 26 -24.88 6.76 -0.33
N GLN A 27 -26.06 7.31 -0.10
CA GLN A 27 -26.45 8.60 -0.66
C GLN A 27 -25.98 9.80 0.18
N GLY A 28 -25.60 9.58 1.43
CA GLY A 28 -25.30 10.65 2.37
C GLY A 28 -24.23 11.61 1.89
N VAL A 29 -23.07 11.08 1.57
CA VAL A 29 -21.87 11.84 1.13
C VAL A 29 -22.11 12.56 -0.22
N PRO A 30 -22.51 11.88 -1.30
CA PRO A 30 -22.66 12.56 -2.59
C PRO A 30 -23.74 13.66 -2.59
N LEU A 31 -24.76 13.55 -1.74
CA LEU A 31 -25.77 14.58 -1.63
C LEU A 31 -25.36 15.71 -0.68
N GLY A 32 -24.63 15.39 0.39
CA GLY A 32 -24.17 16.37 1.39
C GLY A 32 -23.00 17.22 0.89
N MET A 33 -22.03 16.61 0.20
CA MET A 33 -20.78 17.28 -0.24
C MET A 33 -20.85 17.86 -1.66
N ALA A 34 -21.99 17.90 -2.31
CA ALA A 34 -22.08 18.27 -3.73
C ALA A 34 -21.58 19.69 -4.02
N GLU A 35 -21.92 20.71 -3.19
CA GLU A 35 -21.44 22.09 -3.35
C GLU A 35 -19.93 22.19 -3.16
N ILE A 36 -19.37 21.47 -2.17
CA ILE A 36 -17.93 21.45 -1.88
C ILE A 36 -17.17 20.88 -3.09
N ALA A 37 -17.64 19.74 -3.61
CA ALA A 37 -17.03 19.08 -4.74
C ALA A 37 -17.14 19.92 -6.04
N ALA A 38 -18.33 20.47 -6.33
CA ALA A 38 -18.53 21.32 -7.49
C ALA A 38 -17.65 22.59 -7.43
N THR A 39 -17.52 23.21 -6.24
CA THR A 39 -16.69 24.40 -6.05
C THR A 39 -15.20 24.08 -6.22
N LEU A 40 -14.71 22.96 -5.65
CA LEU A 40 -13.33 22.51 -5.81
C LEU A 40 -12.98 22.36 -7.31
N PHE A 41 -13.80 21.64 -8.04
CA PHE A 41 -13.57 21.38 -9.47
C PHE A 41 -13.69 22.65 -10.32
N ALA A 42 -14.68 23.49 -10.04
CA ALA A 42 -14.88 24.72 -10.79
C ALA A 42 -13.76 25.75 -10.57
N THR A 43 -13.11 25.76 -9.39
CA THR A 43 -12.20 26.86 -9.01
C THR A 43 -10.75 26.47 -8.82
N LYS A 44 -10.45 25.23 -8.40
CA LYS A 44 -9.09 24.84 -7.95
C LYS A 44 -8.51 23.63 -8.65
N LEU A 45 -9.22 22.50 -8.69
CA LEU A 45 -8.66 21.23 -9.11
C LEU A 45 -7.93 21.34 -10.46
N LYS A 46 -6.68 20.89 -10.49
CA LYS A 46 -5.81 20.85 -11.65
C LYS A 46 -5.78 19.43 -12.20
N ALA A 47 -6.66 19.09 -13.13
CA ALA A 47 -6.74 17.77 -13.77
C ALA A 47 -7.13 17.92 -15.24
N ASP A 48 -6.68 16.96 -16.06
CA ASP A 48 -7.03 16.87 -17.48
C ASP A 48 -7.65 15.49 -17.77
N PRO A 49 -8.96 15.39 -17.94
CA PRO A 49 -9.63 14.11 -18.25
C PRO A 49 -9.14 13.45 -19.55
N LYS A 50 -8.51 14.21 -20.45
CA LYS A 50 -7.94 13.69 -21.70
C LYS A 50 -6.50 13.17 -21.54
N ASP A 51 -5.88 13.46 -20.40
CA ASP A 51 -4.57 12.93 -20.01
C ASP A 51 -4.59 12.58 -18.51
N PRO A 52 -5.36 11.55 -18.12
CA PRO A 52 -5.58 11.21 -16.70
C PRO A 52 -4.32 10.79 -15.97
N LEU A 53 -3.25 10.42 -16.68
CA LEU A 53 -1.95 10.05 -16.10
C LEU A 53 -0.94 11.21 -16.08
N TRP A 54 -1.35 12.44 -16.43
CA TRP A 54 -0.47 13.60 -16.33
C TRP A 54 0.23 13.66 -14.96
N PRO A 55 1.58 13.61 -14.92
CA PRO A 55 2.31 13.50 -13.66
C PRO A 55 2.07 14.66 -12.68
N ASP A 56 1.88 15.89 -13.18
CA ASP A 56 1.66 17.08 -12.36
C ASP A 56 0.16 17.45 -12.18
N ARG A 57 -0.75 16.47 -12.36
CA ARG A 57 -2.17 16.62 -11.99
C ARG A 57 -2.34 16.62 -10.47
N ASP A 58 -3.33 17.34 -9.96
CA ASP A 58 -3.75 17.19 -8.58
C ASP A 58 -4.21 15.75 -8.31
N ARG A 59 -4.00 15.27 -7.10
CA ARG A 59 -4.50 13.98 -6.63
C ARG A 59 -5.78 14.18 -5.85
N LEU A 60 -6.82 13.45 -6.22
CA LEU A 60 -8.12 13.48 -5.53
C LEU A 60 -8.39 12.14 -4.87
N VAL A 61 -8.49 12.14 -3.54
CA VAL A 61 -8.76 10.93 -2.74
C VAL A 61 -10.15 11.05 -2.11
N LEU A 62 -10.99 10.05 -2.34
CA LEU A 62 -12.26 9.90 -1.61
C LEU A 62 -12.01 8.93 -0.44
N SER A 63 -11.63 9.46 0.73
CA SER A 63 -11.31 8.65 1.92
C SER A 63 -12.54 8.03 2.58
N ASN A 64 -13.68 8.71 2.53
CA ASN A 64 -14.99 8.15 2.87
C ASN A 64 -15.56 7.35 1.69
N GLY A 65 -14.86 6.27 1.32
CA GLY A 65 -15.05 5.50 0.09
C GLY A 65 -16.46 4.92 -0.11
N HIS A 66 -17.26 4.77 0.96
CA HIS A 66 -18.67 4.40 0.84
C HIS A 66 -19.48 5.41 0.01
N GLY A 67 -19.08 6.71 0.03
CA GLY A 67 -19.67 7.75 -0.81
C GLY A 67 -19.22 7.70 -2.28
N SER A 68 -18.85 6.56 -2.82
CA SER A 68 -18.23 6.35 -4.14
C SER A 68 -18.95 7.03 -5.29
N MET A 69 -20.27 7.16 -5.23
CA MET A 69 -21.05 7.85 -6.25
C MET A 69 -20.74 9.36 -6.36
N LEU A 70 -20.18 10.00 -5.32
CA LEU A 70 -19.63 11.35 -5.44
C LEU A 70 -18.50 11.37 -6.48
N LEU A 71 -17.52 10.47 -6.33
CA LEU A 71 -16.39 10.39 -7.25
C LEU A 71 -16.84 10.02 -8.67
N TYR A 72 -17.68 9.02 -8.82
CA TYR A 72 -18.12 8.57 -10.15
C TYR A 72 -18.95 9.62 -10.89
N ALA A 73 -19.82 10.34 -10.19
CA ALA A 73 -20.55 11.46 -10.77
C ALA A 73 -19.60 12.57 -11.25
N LEU A 74 -18.60 12.92 -10.45
CA LEU A 74 -17.57 13.90 -10.80
C LEU A 74 -16.79 13.48 -12.04
N LEU A 75 -16.32 12.23 -12.11
CA LEU A 75 -15.56 11.72 -13.25
C LEU A 75 -16.40 11.69 -14.54
N ASN A 76 -17.68 11.33 -14.45
CA ASN A 76 -18.59 11.41 -15.59
C ASN A 76 -18.80 12.85 -16.08
N LEU A 77 -19.11 13.75 -15.15
CA LEU A 77 -19.43 15.16 -15.47
C LEU A 77 -18.22 15.91 -16.06
N THR A 78 -17.02 15.57 -15.60
CA THR A 78 -15.76 16.18 -16.08
C THR A 78 -15.23 15.57 -17.37
N GLY A 79 -15.76 14.42 -17.80
CA GLY A 79 -15.48 13.82 -19.11
C GLY A 79 -14.32 12.84 -19.14
N TYR A 80 -14.09 12.09 -18.04
CA TYR A 80 -13.26 10.89 -18.08
C TYR A 80 -13.93 9.79 -18.90
N ASP A 81 -13.26 9.30 -19.94
CA ASP A 81 -13.85 8.47 -20.98
C ASP A 81 -14.36 7.10 -20.47
N HIS A 82 -13.80 6.58 -19.38
CA HIS A 82 -14.17 5.28 -18.79
C HIS A 82 -15.42 5.35 -17.92
N VAL A 83 -15.77 6.52 -17.36
CA VAL A 83 -16.92 6.67 -16.45
C VAL A 83 -18.12 7.27 -17.22
N THR A 84 -18.73 6.46 -18.07
CA THR A 84 -19.90 6.83 -18.90
C THR A 84 -21.21 6.78 -18.10
N ILE A 85 -22.30 7.30 -18.67
CA ILE A 85 -23.65 7.13 -18.10
C ILE A 85 -24.01 5.66 -17.96
N ASP A 86 -23.62 4.79 -18.89
CA ASP A 86 -23.88 3.35 -18.77
C ASP A 86 -23.02 2.70 -17.68
N ALA A 87 -21.82 3.19 -17.44
CA ALA A 87 -21.03 2.80 -16.27
C ALA A 87 -21.74 3.20 -14.96
N LEU A 88 -22.30 4.40 -14.86
CA LEU A 88 -23.09 4.84 -13.69
C LEU A 88 -24.34 3.96 -13.49
N LYS A 89 -25.05 3.60 -14.56
CA LYS A 89 -26.19 2.67 -14.51
C LYS A 89 -25.80 1.26 -14.06
N SER A 90 -24.53 0.87 -14.27
CA SER A 90 -24.00 -0.43 -13.84
C SER A 90 -23.34 -0.37 -12.44
N PHE A 91 -23.58 0.68 -11.65
CA PHE A 91 -23.07 0.82 -10.28
C PHE A 91 -23.30 -0.45 -9.46
N ARG A 92 -22.25 -0.94 -8.77
CA ARG A 92 -22.25 -2.18 -7.97
C ARG A 92 -22.55 -3.47 -8.76
N ARG A 93 -22.29 -3.49 -10.06
CA ARG A 93 -22.41 -4.71 -10.88
C ARG A 93 -21.03 -5.29 -11.19
N LEU A 94 -20.97 -6.62 -11.35
CA LEU A 94 -19.72 -7.31 -11.70
C LEU A 94 -19.12 -6.73 -12.99
N GLY A 95 -17.84 -6.38 -12.94
CA GLY A 95 -17.10 -5.81 -14.06
C GLY A 95 -17.36 -4.32 -14.32
N SER A 96 -18.17 -3.65 -13.49
CA SER A 96 -18.35 -2.20 -13.58
C SER A 96 -17.16 -1.44 -12.99
N ILE A 97 -16.70 -0.40 -13.68
CA ILE A 97 -15.73 0.57 -13.13
C ILE A 97 -16.32 1.33 -11.92
N CYS A 98 -17.66 1.46 -11.87
CA CYS A 98 -18.36 2.07 -10.75
C CYS A 98 -18.66 1.01 -9.67
N ALA A 99 -17.60 0.49 -9.03
CA ALA A 99 -17.67 -0.47 -7.95
C ALA A 99 -18.35 0.12 -6.69
N GLY A 100 -18.68 -0.72 -5.72
CA GLY A 100 -19.35 -0.29 -4.47
C GLY A 100 -18.53 0.72 -3.65
N HIS A 101 -17.22 0.58 -3.70
CA HIS A 101 -16.21 1.52 -3.18
C HIS A 101 -15.18 1.76 -4.29
N PRO A 102 -14.46 2.90 -4.32
CA PRO A 102 -13.47 3.15 -5.36
C PRO A 102 -12.40 2.06 -5.40
N GLU A 103 -12.13 1.54 -6.58
CA GLU A 103 -11.02 0.65 -6.89
C GLU A 103 -10.05 1.39 -7.80
N ILE A 104 -8.75 1.34 -7.51
CA ILE A 104 -7.72 2.08 -8.25
C ILE A 104 -7.79 1.80 -9.74
N GLU A 105 -8.01 2.84 -10.53
CA GLU A 105 -7.96 2.84 -11.99
C GLU A 105 -7.63 4.26 -12.46
N GLN A 106 -6.33 4.55 -12.49
CA GLN A 106 -5.86 5.91 -12.73
C GLN A 106 -6.22 6.44 -14.13
N HIS A 107 -6.34 5.57 -15.14
CA HIS A 107 -6.85 5.96 -16.47
C HIS A 107 -8.30 6.47 -16.41
N ALA A 108 -9.06 6.03 -15.43
CA ALA A 108 -10.42 6.51 -15.19
C ALA A 108 -10.49 7.67 -14.19
N GLY A 109 -9.35 8.12 -13.64
CA GLY A 109 -9.27 9.19 -12.64
C GLY A 109 -9.47 8.71 -11.20
N ILE A 110 -9.44 7.40 -10.92
CA ILE A 110 -9.53 6.82 -9.58
C ILE A 110 -8.12 6.58 -9.05
N GLU A 111 -7.63 7.48 -8.19
CA GLU A 111 -6.22 7.52 -7.76
C GLU A 111 -5.83 6.40 -6.80
N ILE A 112 -6.76 5.89 -5.99
CA ILE A 112 -6.50 4.91 -4.94
C ILE A 112 -7.77 4.13 -4.59
N THR A 113 -7.63 2.86 -4.20
CA THR A 113 -8.73 2.08 -3.64
C THR A 113 -9.00 2.52 -2.20
N THR A 114 -10.27 2.80 -1.89
CA THR A 114 -10.73 3.13 -0.55
C THR A 114 -11.94 2.28 -0.14
N GLY A 115 -12.36 2.41 1.12
CA GLY A 115 -13.44 1.58 1.68
C GLY A 115 -13.18 1.26 3.15
N LEU A 116 -11.92 0.94 3.50
CA LEU A 116 -11.47 0.93 4.88
C LEU A 116 -11.23 2.38 5.31
N LEU A 117 -12.04 2.88 6.25
CA LEU A 117 -11.96 4.27 6.70
C LEU A 117 -10.56 4.60 7.27
N GLY A 118 -10.09 5.80 7.03
CA GLY A 118 -8.74 6.23 7.44
C GLY A 118 -7.62 5.88 6.47
N GLN A 119 -7.72 4.80 5.68
CA GLN A 119 -6.69 4.43 4.70
C GLN A 119 -6.48 5.53 3.66
N GLY A 120 -7.57 6.12 3.13
CA GLY A 120 -7.49 7.16 2.10
C GLY A 120 -6.73 8.41 2.56
N ILE A 121 -6.98 8.91 3.78
CA ILE A 121 -6.24 10.08 4.30
C ILE A 121 -4.75 9.75 4.52
N ALA A 122 -4.42 8.55 4.95
CA ALA A 122 -3.04 8.11 5.12
C ALA A 122 -2.31 7.98 3.76
N CYS A 123 -2.98 7.42 2.75
CA CYS A 123 -2.46 7.43 1.37
C CYS A 123 -2.27 8.86 0.84
N ALA A 124 -3.21 9.77 1.13
CA ALA A 124 -3.10 11.19 0.74
C ALA A 124 -1.87 11.86 1.38
N VAL A 125 -1.53 11.52 2.64
CA VAL A 125 -0.26 11.98 3.26
C VAL A 125 0.95 11.45 2.48
N GLY A 126 0.93 10.18 2.07
CA GLY A 126 1.98 9.59 1.22
C GLY A 126 2.12 10.29 -0.12
N MET A 127 1.01 10.61 -0.78
CA MET A 127 1.01 11.36 -2.06
C MET A 127 1.58 12.77 -1.88
N ALA A 128 1.26 13.46 -0.78
CA ALA A 128 1.81 14.78 -0.49
C ALA A 128 3.32 14.74 -0.15
N VAL A 129 3.80 13.67 0.47
CA VAL A 129 5.25 13.43 0.67
C VAL A 129 5.93 13.23 -0.69
N ALA A 130 5.31 12.44 -1.58
CA ALA A 130 5.86 12.18 -2.92
C ALA A 130 5.95 13.49 -3.73
N GLU A 131 4.88 14.30 -3.75
CA GLU A 131 4.91 15.62 -4.39
C GLU A 131 6.05 16.48 -3.85
N ALA A 132 6.14 16.65 -2.53
CA ALA A 132 7.14 17.53 -1.92
C ALA A 132 8.57 17.07 -2.20
N ARG A 133 8.83 15.75 -2.21
CA ARG A 133 10.14 15.18 -2.53
C ARG A 133 10.50 15.35 -4.01
N LEU A 134 9.54 15.11 -4.91
CA LEU A 134 9.74 15.28 -6.36
C LEU A 134 9.92 16.75 -6.73
N SER A 135 9.15 17.67 -6.12
CA SER A 135 9.29 19.12 -6.30
C SER A 135 10.68 19.60 -5.85
N ALA A 136 11.19 19.11 -4.71
CA ALA A 136 12.54 19.42 -4.26
C ALA A 136 13.63 18.89 -5.20
N ARG A 137 13.38 17.79 -5.93
CA ARG A 137 14.34 17.17 -6.86
C ARG A 137 14.33 17.80 -8.26
N PHE A 138 13.14 18.09 -8.78
CA PHE A 138 12.95 18.48 -10.17
C PHE A 138 12.50 19.93 -10.37
N GLY A 139 12.19 20.64 -9.28
CA GLY A 139 11.72 22.01 -9.30
C GLY A 139 10.20 22.12 -9.43
N PRO A 140 9.65 23.26 -8.98
CA PRO A 140 8.20 23.53 -9.04
C PRO A 140 7.69 23.72 -10.48
N GLU A 141 8.58 23.90 -11.45
CA GLU A 141 8.22 23.98 -12.87
C GLU A 141 7.68 22.64 -13.39
N LEU A 142 8.14 21.53 -12.84
CA LEU A 142 7.70 20.18 -13.21
C LEU A 142 6.76 19.54 -12.19
N VAL A 143 6.85 19.92 -10.90
CA VAL A 143 6.07 19.30 -9.83
C VAL A 143 5.50 20.38 -8.90
N ASP A 144 4.23 20.72 -9.12
CA ASP A 144 3.49 21.74 -8.34
C ASP A 144 2.01 21.40 -8.26
N HIS A 145 1.69 20.19 -7.85
CA HIS A 145 0.30 19.75 -7.68
C HIS A 145 -0.08 19.61 -6.20
N ARG A 146 -1.37 19.49 -5.96
CA ARG A 146 -1.94 19.34 -4.62
C ARG A 146 -2.55 17.96 -4.45
N THR A 147 -2.70 17.56 -3.19
CA THR A 147 -3.50 16.40 -2.80
C THR A 147 -4.73 16.88 -2.04
N TRP A 148 -5.90 16.54 -2.56
CA TRP A 148 -7.21 16.82 -1.99
C TRP A 148 -7.82 15.54 -1.50
N ALA A 149 -8.39 15.51 -0.30
CA ALA A 149 -9.09 14.35 0.21
C ALA A 149 -10.47 14.73 0.75
N PHE A 150 -11.51 14.07 0.24
CA PHE A 150 -12.84 14.10 0.86
C PHE A 150 -12.85 13.11 2.03
N VAL A 151 -13.30 13.58 3.19
CA VAL A 151 -13.16 12.86 4.47
C VAL A 151 -14.48 12.92 5.24
N GLY A 152 -14.86 11.84 5.90
CA GLY A 152 -15.99 11.80 6.82
C GLY A 152 -15.54 11.57 8.26
N ASP A 153 -16.46 11.70 9.22
CA ASP A 153 -16.21 11.53 10.66
C ASP A 153 -15.49 10.22 11.01
N GLY A 154 -15.92 9.11 10.44
CA GLY A 154 -15.33 7.80 10.69
C GLY A 154 -13.85 7.71 10.32
N CYS A 155 -13.38 8.46 9.32
CA CYS A 155 -11.96 8.50 8.98
C CYS A 155 -11.10 9.09 10.10
N PHE A 156 -11.66 10.02 10.88
CA PHE A 156 -10.97 10.65 12.01
C PHE A 156 -11.11 9.86 13.31
N GLN A 157 -12.05 8.92 13.39
CA GLN A 157 -12.19 8.00 14.52
C GLN A 157 -11.18 6.85 14.44
N GLU A 158 -10.80 6.42 13.25
CA GLU A 158 -9.81 5.38 13.05
C GLU A 158 -8.43 5.77 13.62
N GLY A 159 -7.72 4.82 14.23
CA GLY A 159 -6.37 5.04 14.78
C GLY A 159 -5.40 5.60 13.74
N ILE A 160 -5.42 5.06 12.52
CA ILE A 160 -4.59 5.53 11.40
C ILE A 160 -4.88 6.99 11.03
N GLY A 161 -6.12 7.45 11.24
CA GLY A 161 -6.50 8.85 11.05
C GLY A 161 -5.76 9.77 12.02
N GLN A 162 -5.64 9.35 13.29
CA GLN A 162 -4.88 10.10 14.31
C GLN A 162 -3.39 10.17 13.96
N GLU A 163 -2.83 9.06 13.50
CA GLU A 163 -1.44 9.00 13.06
C GLU A 163 -1.19 9.95 11.86
N ALA A 164 -2.11 9.96 10.88
CA ALA A 164 -2.04 10.81 9.69
C ALA A 164 -2.10 12.30 10.04
N ILE A 165 -3.04 12.72 10.90
CA ILE A 165 -3.17 14.12 11.35
C ILE A 165 -1.86 14.57 12.02
N SER A 166 -1.33 13.76 12.94
CA SER A 166 -0.13 14.10 13.69
C SER A 166 1.11 14.24 12.78
N LEU A 167 1.37 13.27 11.90
CA LEU A 167 2.58 13.28 11.06
C LEU A 167 2.51 14.33 9.95
N ALA A 168 1.36 14.52 9.30
CA ALA A 168 1.21 15.52 8.25
C ALA A 168 1.43 16.94 8.76
N GLY A 169 0.90 17.26 9.96
CA GLY A 169 1.16 18.53 10.63
C GLY A 169 2.62 18.72 11.04
N HIS A 170 3.27 17.66 11.56
CA HIS A 170 4.71 17.68 11.87
C HIS A 170 5.56 17.94 10.62
N LEU A 171 5.24 17.28 9.54
CA LEU A 171 5.93 17.46 8.26
C LEU A 171 5.50 18.73 7.51
N GLN A 172 4.50 19.49 7.97
CA GLN A 172 4.02 20.71 7.33
C GLN A 172 3.76 20.54 5.82
N LEU A 173 2.92 19.56 5.46
CA LEU A 173 2.62 19.24 4.07
C LEU A 173 1.58 20.22 3.49
N GLY A 174 2.00 21.44 3.16
CA GLY A 174 1.10 22.57 2.82
C GLY A 174 0.30 22.41 1.52
N LYS A 175 0.59 21.38 0.71
CA LYS A 175 -0.20 21.05 -0.47
C LYS A 175 -1.21 19.92 -0.22
N LEU A 176 -1.37 19.47 1.03
CA LEU A 176 -2.38 18.53 1.48
C LEU A 176 -3.58 19.28 2.05
N THR A 177 -4.78 18.98 1.55
CA THR A 177 -6.03 19.57 2.06
C THR A 177 -7.07 18.49 2.28
N PHE A 178 -7.63 18.41 3.50
CA PHE A 178 -8.78 17.60 3.83
C PHE A 178 -10.05 18.44 3.77
N LEU A 179 -11.05 17.94 3.06
CA LEU A 179 -12.39 18.50 2.94
C LEU A 179 -13.32 17.60 3.77
N TRP A 180 -13.59 18.01 5.01
CA TRP A 180 -14.34 17.19 5.96
C TRP A 180 -15.84 17.44 5.83
N ASP A 181 -16.57 16.34 5.60
CA ASP A 181 -18.03 16.25 5.65
C ASP A 181 -18.49 16.25 7.11
N ASP A 182 -18.52 17.44 7.73
CA ASP A 182 -18.94 17.63 9.12
C ASP A 182 -20.46 17.65 9.21
N ASN A 183 -21.08 16.48 9.04
CA ASN A 183 -22.54 16.34 9.05
C ASN A 183 -23.10 15.80 10.37
N HIS A 184 -22.24 15.46 11.34
CA HIS A 184 -22.57 14.89 12.65
C HIS A 184 -23.28 13.52 12.60
N ILE A 185 -23.25 12.78 11.50
CA ILE A 185 -23.95 11.50 11.38
C ILE A 185 -22.95 10.40 10.95
N THR A 186 -22.97 9.30 11.67
CA THR A 186 -22.36 8.02 11.29
C THR A 186 -23.45 6.99 10.98
N ASP A 187 -23.07 5.75 10.69
CA ASP A 187 -24.04 4.67 10.43
C ASP A 187 -24.92 4.36 11.65
N ASP A 188 -24.39 4.48 12.86
CA ASP A 188 -25.16 4.28 14.10
C ASP A 188 -26.06 5.50 14.46
N GLY A 189 -25.78 6.69 13.91
CA GLY A 189 -26.54 7.90 14.18
C GLY A 189 -25.64 9.11 14.49
N ASP A 190 -26.04 9.93 15.46
CA ASP A 190 -25.33 11.14 15.85
C ASP A 190 -23.90 10.83 16.34
N THR A 191 -22.91 11.60 15.89
CA THR A 191 -21.51 11.43 16.31
C THR A 191 -21.33 11.58 17.82
N ALA A 192 -22.20 12.31 18.53
CA ALA A 192 -22.19 12.43 19.99
C ALA A 192 -22.36 11.07 20.72
N LEU A 193 -22.80 10.02 20.04
CA LEU A 193 -22.82 8.67 20.60
C LEU A 193 -21.41 8.13 20.92
N SER A 194 -20.38 8.61 20.21
CA SER A 194 -19.01 8.07 20.33
C SER A 194 -17.91 9.15 20.35
N ILE A 195 -18.21 10.41 20.04
CA ILE A 195 -17.25 11.52 20.02
C ILE A 195 -17.77 12.67 20.86
N SER A 196 -16.91 13.22 21.72
CA SER A 196 -17.17 14.45 22.48
C SER A 196 -16.06 15.49 22.35
N GLU A 197 -15.08 15.24 21.49
CA GLU A 197 -13.93 16.12 21.27
C GLU A 197 -14.23 17.23 20.26
N ASP A 198 -13.48 18.33 20.37
CA ASP A 198 -13.42 19.39 19.36
C ASP A 198 -12.39 18.98 18.27
N VAL A 199 -12.88 18.38 17.18
CA VAL A 199 -12.03 17.91 16.06
C VAL A 199 -11.22 19.06 15.44
N PRO A 200 -11.78 20.25 15.12
CA PRO A 200 -11.02 21.41 14.68
C PRO A 200 -9.89 21.81 15.63
N ALA A 201 -10.12 21.82 16.95
CA ALA A 201 -9.08 22.13 17.93
C ALA A 201 -7.95 21.09 17.93
N ARG A 202 -8.27 19.80 17.76
CA ARG A 202 -7.27 18.73 17.64
C ARG A 202 -6.37 18.96 16.43
N PHE A 203 -6.91 19.33 15.27
CA PHE A 203 -6.12 19.63 14.08
C PHE A 203 -5.24 20.87 14.28
N ARG A 204 -5.75 21.93 14.93
CA ARG A 204 -4.94 23.11 15.30
C ARG A 204 -3.78 22.72 16.22
N ALA A 205 -4.03 21.86 17.21
CA ALA A 205 -2.99 21.34 18.12
C ALA A 205 -1.94 20.49 17.39
N ALA A 206 -2.32 19.82 16.31
CA ALA A 206 -1.41 19.08 15.41
C ALA A 206 -0.73 19.97 14.36
N ASN A 207 -0.80 21.29 14.48
CA ASN A 207 -0.15 22.25 13.58
C ASN A 207 -0.76 22.29 12.16
N TRP A 208 -2.07 22.10 12.02
CA TRP A 208 -2.81 22.30 10.79
C TRP A 208 -3.40 23.70 10.71
N HIS A 209 -3.54 24.22 9.50
CA HIS A 209 -4.44 25.32 9.18
C HIS A 209 -5.88 24.77 9.15
N VAL A 210 -6.80 25.46 9.84
CA VAL A 210 -8.19 24.99 9.97
C VAL A 210 -9.16 26.13 9.66
N VAL A 211 -10.03 25.90 8.66
CA VAL A 211 -11.11 26.80 8.28
C VAL A 211 -12.44 26.07 8.52
N GLU A 212 -13.31 26.67 9.32
CA GLU A 212 -14.68 26.22 9.53
C GLU A 212 -15.61 26.98 8.57
N VAL A 213 -16.41 26.24 7.78
CA VAL A 213 -17.20 26.82 6.70
C VAL A 213 -18.57 26.13 6.57
N ASP A 214 -19.60 26.94 6.22
CA ASP A 214 -20.86 26.34 5.76
C ASP A 214 -20.62 25.62 4.43
N GLY A 215 -20.73 24.27 4.45
CA GLY A 215 -20.51 23.40 3.30
C GLY A 215 -21.55 23.54 2.18
N HIS A 216 -22.53 24.42 2.36
CA HIS A 216 -23.55 24.76 1.37
C HIS A 216 -23.46 26.22 0.85
N ASP A 217 -22.56 27.04 1.41
CA ASP A 217 -22.24 28.37 0.88
C ASP A 217 -21.06 28.29 -0.10
N ILE A 218 -21.37 28.26 -1.39
CA ILE A 218 -20.40 28.20 -2.48
C ILE A 218 -19.33 29.29 -2.38
N SER A 219 -19.72 30.49 -1.98
CA SER A 219 -18.82 31.65 -1.87
C SER A 219 -17.87 31.50 -0.68
N ALA A 220 -18.35 30.97 0.44
CA ALA A 220 -17.54 30.67 1.62
C ALA A 220 -16.56 29.52 1.35
N ILE A 221 -17.02 28.45 0.69
CA ILE A 221 -16.17 27.34 0.27
C ILE A 221 -15.04 27.83 -0.66
N ALA A 222 -15.36 28.65 -1.66
CA ALA A 222 -14.36 29.19 -2.58
C ALA A 222 -13.26 30.01 -1.85
N ARG A 223 -13.65 30.87 -0.89
CA ARG A 223 -12.67 31.59 -0.05
C ARG A 223 -11.82 30.67 0.81
N ALA A 224 -12.44 29.67 1.45
CA ALA A 224 -11.71 28.69 2.26
C ALA A 224 -10.69 27.88 1.44
N LEU A 225 -11.03 27.52 0.20
CA LEU A 225 -10.11 26.90 -0.75
C LEU A 225 -8.97 27.84 -1.16
N ASP A 226 -9.22 29.16 -1.30
CA ASP A 226 -8.18 30.16 -1.55
C ASP A 226 -7.21 30.27 -0.36
N GLU A 227 -7.72 30.30 0.86
CA GLU A 227 -6.93 30.35 2.09
C GLU A 227 -6.05 29.10 2.22
N ALA A 228 -6.64 27.89 2.05
CA ALA A 228 -5.90 26.63 2.07
C ALA A 228 -4.81 26.55 1.00
N ALA A 229 -5.03 27.18 -0.15
CA ALA A 229 -4.04 27.19 -1.24
C ALA A 229 -2.77 27.99 -0.91
N THR A 230 -2.83 28.90 0.06
CA THR A 230 -1.73 29.83 0.41
C THR A 230 -1.08 29.53 1.76
N ASP A 231 -1.71 28.74 2.64
CA ASP A 231 -1.12 28.39 3.94
C ASP A 231 0.00 27.34 3.77
N PRO A 232 1.16 27.53 4.40
CA PRO A 232 2.27 26.57 4.32
C PRO A 232 2.04 25.27 5.10
N ARG A 233 1.01 25.20 5.95
CA ARG A 233 0.63 24.02 6.72
C ARG A 233 -0.40 23.18 5.93
N PRO A 234 -0.54 21.89 6.23
CA PRO A 234 -1.68 21.12 5.72
C PRO A 234 -2.99 21.76 6.21
N SER A 235 -4.04 21.73 5.39
CA SER A 235 -5.30 22.41 5.66
C SER A 235 -6.45 21.45 5.90
N LEU A 236 -7.25 21.73 6.93
CA LEU A 236 -8.57 21.15 7.15
C LEU A 236 -9.64 22.20 6.84
N LEU A 237 -10.49 21.93 5.86
CA LEU A 237 -11.76 22.63 5.69
C LEU A 237 -12.84 21.81 6.42
N ALA A 238 -13.25 22.26 7.60
CA ALA A 238 -14.36 21.69 8.35
C ALA A 238 -15.66 22.21 7.75
N CYS A 239 -16.22 21.46 6.82
CA CYS A 239 -17.38 21.88 6.05
C CYS A 239 -18.64 21.37 6.74
N ARG A 240 -19.38 22.28 7.38
CA ARG A 240 -20.66 21.95 7.99
C ARG A 240 -21.68 21.61 6.91
N THR A 241 -22.10 20.35 6.86
CA THR A 241 -23.02 19.84 5.84
C THR A 241 -24.28 19.23 6.46
N VAL A 242 -25.21 18.86 5.58
CA VAL A 242 -26.40 18.10 5.93
C VAL A 242 -26.41 16.81 5.13
N ILE A 243 -26.32 15.68 5.82
CA ILE A 243 -26.33 14.36 5.18
C ILE A 243 -27.59 14.15 4.37
N ALA A 244 -27.48 13.52 3.17
CA ALA A 244 -28.59 13.25 2.26
C ALA A 244 -29.44 14.49 1.92
N ARG A 245 -28.78 15.66 1.78
CA ARG A 245 -29.41 16.94 1.44
C ARG A 245 -30.30 16.82 0.19
N GLY A 246 -31.51 17.33 0.31
CA GLY A 246 -32.51 17.31 -0.75
C GLY A 246 -33.44 16.11 -0.74
N ILE A 247 -33.32 15.16 0.19
CA ILE A 247 -34.26 14.07 0.39
C ILE A 247 -35.02 14.28 1.71
N PRO A 248 -36.25 14.85 1.73
CA PRO A 248 -36.92 15.30 2.95
C PRO A 248 -37.07 14.22 4.02
N ARG A 249 -37.28 12.98 3.62
CA ARG A 249 -37.40 11.83 4.51
C ARG A 249 -36.10 11.50 5.25
N LEU A 250 -34.93 11.69 4.60
CA LEU A 250 -33.61 11.23 5.04
C LEU A 250 -32.67 12.35 5.47
N GLU A 251 -32.91 13.57 5.02
CA GLU A 251 -32.06 14.73 5.25
C GLU A 251 -31.81 14.96 6.75
N GLY A 252 -30.53 15.09 7.13
CA GLY A 252 -30.10 15.34 8.50
C GLY A 252 -30.35 14.17 9.48
N LYS A 253 -30.70 12.99 9.01
CA LYS A 253 -31.04 11.84 9.86
C LYS A 253 -30.10 10.67 9.61
N ARG A 254 -30.02 9.74 10.57
CA ARG A 254 -29.29 8.47 10.45
C ARG A 254 -29.54 7.74 9.13
N GLY A 255 -30.82 7.64 8.71
CA GLY A 255 -31.19 6.97 7.47
C GLY A 255 -30.61 7.64 6.22
N GLY A 256 -30.15 8.88 6.31
CA GLY A 256 -29.43 9.56 5.24
C GLY A 256 -28.13 8.87 4.85
N HIS A 257 -27.51 8.08 5.74
CA HIS A 257 -26.28 7.39 5.45
C HIS A 257 -26.44 6.38 4.30
N SER A 258 -27.37 5.42 4.43
CA SER A 258 -27.51 4.31 3.48
C SER A 258 -28.90 3.67 3.42
N ALA A 259 -29.95 4.30 3.98
CA ALA A 259 -31.28 3.72 3.93
C ALA A 259 -31.74 3.55 2.47
N PRO A 260 -32.44 2.46 2.13
CA PRO A 260 -32.91 2.22 0.79
C PRO A 260 -33.74 3.39 0.23
N LEU A 261 -33.39 3.81 -0.97
CA LEU A 261 -34.08 4.89 -1.69
C LEU A 261 -35.33 4.37 -2.40
N THR A 262 -36.30 5.23 -2.55
CA THR A 262 -37.55 4.95 -3.26
C THR A 262 -37.74 5.90 -4.45
N ALA A 263 -38.59 5.57 -5.38
CA ALA A 263 -38.98 6.46 -6.48
C ALA A 263 -39.64 7.74 -5.97
N GLU A 264 -40.29 7.71 -4.79
CA GLU A 264 -40.82 8.90 -4.13
C GLU A 264 -39.71 9.85 -3.69
N ASP A 265 -38.66 9.34 -3.03
CA ASP A 265 -37.51 10.15 -2.62
C ASP A 265 -36.90 10.91 -3.82
N SER A 266 -36.81 10.25 -4.99
CA SER A 266 -36.29 10.87 -6.21
C SER A 266 -37.23 11.97 -6.74
N ARG A 267 -38.55 11.78 -6.68
CA ARG A 267 -39.52 12.79 -7.11
C ARG A 267 -39.53 14.00 -6.18
N GLU A 268 -39.54 13.76 -4.88
CA GLU A 268 -39.50 14.83 -3.87
C GLU A 268 -38.21 15.64 -3.96
N ALA A 269 -37.05 14.98 -4.11
CA ALA A 269 -35.77 15.65 -4.28
C ALA A 269 -35.74 16.54 -5.52
N ARG A 270 -36.25 16.06 -6.66
CA ARG A 270 -36.34 16.87 -7.88
C ARG A 270 -37.24 18.08 -7.69
N ALA A 271 -38.40 17.89 -7.09
CA ALA A 271 -39.33 18.99 -6.81
C ALA A 271 -38.71 20.04 -5.86
N MET A 272 -38.03 19.59 -4.79
CA MET A 272 -37.41 20.45 -3.78
C MET A 272 -36.26 21.27 -4.36
N LEU A 273 -35.42 20.67 -5.21
CA LEU A 273 -34.25 21.33 -5.79
C LEU A 273 -34.52 21.98 -7.16
N GLY A 274 -35.78 21.93 -7.65
CA GLY A 274 -36.15 22.51 -8.94
C GLY A 274 -35.41 21.89 -10.13
N TRP A 275 -35.30 20.56 -10.14
CA TRP A 275 -34.64 19.78 -11.19
C TRP A 275 -35.64 19.06 -12.09
N ASP A 276 -36.05 19.70 -13.17
CA ASP A 276 -37.12 19.25 -14.08
C ASP A 276 -36.61 18.30 -15.18
N HIS A 277 -35.60 17.46 -14.86
CA HIS A 277 -34.97 16.53 -15.80
C HIS A 277 -35.17 15.08 -15.36
N GLY A 278 -35.20 14.17 -16.33
CA GLY A 278 -35.36 12.74 -16.11
C GLY A 278 -34.14 12.08 -15.46
N ALA A 279 -34.24 10.78 -15.18
CA ALA A 279 -33.13 10.02 -14.63
C ALA A 279 -31.96 9.99 -15.64
N PHE A 280 -30.73 10.24 -15.13
CA PHE A 280 -29.49 10.34 -15.91
C PHE A 280 -29.48 11.41 -17.01
N ASP A 281 -30.48 12.30 -17.03
CA ASP A 281 -30.56 13.42 -17.97
C ASP A 281 -29.94 14.68 -17.36
N ILE A 282 -28.78 15.08 -17.88
CA ILE A 282 -28.06 16.28 -17.44
C ILE A 282 -28.18 17.34 -18.52
N PRO A 283 -28.71 18.54 -18.19
CA PRO A 283 -28.84 19.64 -19.14
C PRO A 283 -27.54 19.98 -19.84
N GLN A 284 -27.61 20.27 -21.12
CA GLN A 284 -26.44 20.61 -21.92
C GLN A 284 -25.69 21.84 -21.38
N THR A 285 -26.39 22.79 -20.79
CA THR A 285 -25.80 23.97 -20.15
C THR A 285 -24.94 23.59 -18.93
N VAL A 286 -25.43 22.67 -18.09
CA VAL A 286 -24.70 22.15 -16.93
C VAL A 286 -23.47 21.34 -17.36
N ARG A 287 -23.62 20.48 -18.39
CA ARG A 287 -22.46 19.76 -18.96
C ARG A 287 -21.42 20.74 -19.53
N ALA A 288 -21.83 21.79 -20.19
CA ALA A 288 -20.93 22.84 -20.68
C ALA A 288 -20.19 23.56 -19.56
N ASP A 289 -20.83 23.80 -18.41
CA ASP A 289 -20.17 24.39 -17.24
C ASP A 289 -19.12 23.45 -16.64
N TRP A 290 -19.40 22.14 -16.54
CA TRP A 290 -18.42 21.14 -16.12
C TRP A 290 -17.24 21.05 -17.09
N GLN A 291 -17.47 21.00 -18.38
CA GLN A 291 -16.42 21.01 -19.40
C GLN A 291 -15.55 22.26 -19.31
N ARG A 292 -16.19 23.45 -19.12
CA ARG A 292 -15.48 24.73 -18.97
C ARG A 292 -14.58 24.73 -17.74
N ALA A 293 -15.01 24.13 -16.63
CA ALA A 293 -14.20 23.99 -15.43
C ALA A 293 -12.89 23.22 -15.69
N MET A 294 -12.90 22.22 -16.58
CA MET A 294 -11.73 21.41 -16.92
C MET A 294 -10.76 22.06 -17.92
N ILE A 295 -11.15 23.13 -18.63
CA ILE A 295 -10.26 23.84 -19.56
C ILE A 295 -8.99 24.32 -18.86
N ARG A 296 -9.11 24.82 -17.62
CA ARG A 296 -7.95 25.27 -16.84
C ARG A 296 -6.91 24.18 -16.66
N GLY A 297 -7.33 22.94 -16.36
CA GLY A 297 -6.43 21.80 -16.21
C GLY A 297 -5.81 21.39 -17.54
N HIS A 298 -6.61 21.36 -18.60
CA HIS A 298 -6.11 21.05 -19.95
C HIS A 298 -5.03 22.06 -20.41
N ASP A 299 -5.29 23.36 -20.27
CA ASP A 299 -4.32 24.41 -20.62
C ASP A 299 -3.05 24.32 -19.78
N ALA A 300 -3.19 24.02 -18.48
CA ALA A 300 -2.07 23.80 -17.60
C ALA A 300 -1.23 22.58 -18.00
N ASN A 301 -1.86 21.49 -18.43
CA ASN A 301 -1.18 20.29 -18.94
C ASN A 301 -0.40 20.57 -20.25
N LEU A 302 -1.01 21.28 -21.19
CA LEU A 302 -0.32 21.68 -22.44
C LEU A 302 0.92 22.55 -22.14
N ALA A 303 0.78 23.54 -21.27
CA ALA A 303 1.89 24.37 -20.85
C ALA A 303 2.98 23.58 -20.09
N TRP A 304 2.56 22.62 -19.25
CA TRP A 304 3.48 21.73 -18.53
C TRP A 304 4.27 20.82 -19.50
N LYS A 305 3.63 20.23 -20.52
CA LYS A 305 4.31 19.43 -21.56
C LYS A 305 5.39 20.24 -22.28
N ALA A 306 5.11 21.50 -22.58
CA ALA A 306 6.10 22.40 -23.20
C ALA A 306 7.29 22.67 -22.26
N ARG A 307 7.03 22.87 -20.95
CA ARG A 307 8.09 23.03 -19.94
C ARG A 307 8.92 21.76 -19.79
N LEU A 308 8.29 20.59 -19.71
CA LEU A 308 8.97 19.30 -19.60
C LEU A 308 9.92 19.08 -20.80
N ALA A 309 9.46 19.35 -22.02
CA ALA A 309 10.26 19.17 -23.22
C ALA A 309 11.50 20.10 -23.27
N ALA A 310 11.44 21.25 -22.60
CA ALA A 310 12.54 22.21 -22.53
C ALA A 310 13.41 22.06 -21.27
N HIS A 311 13.02 21.20 -20.33
CA HIS A 311 13.68 21.11 -19.02
C HIS A 311 14.89 20.20 -19.04
N GLY A 312 16.03 20.66 -18.48
CA GLY A 312 17.31 19.92 -18.50
C GLY A 312 17.27 18.56 -17.79
N ASN A 313 16.32 18.33 -16.87
CA ASN A 313 16.11 17.06 -16.16
C ASN A 313 14.89 16.29 -16.70
N GLY A 314 14.36 16.64 -17.88
CA GLY A 314 13.10 16.06 -18.41
C GLY A 314 13.18 14.55 -18.59
N GLU A 315 14.30 14.03 -19.12
CA GLU A 315 14.51 12.57 -19.27
C GLU A 315 14.53 11.84 -17.93
N ALA A 316 15.26 12.37 -16.94
CA ALA A 316 15.31 11.78 -15.60
C ALA A 316 13.94 11.80 -14.92
N PHE A 317 13.18 12.90 -15.08
CA PHE A 317 11.81 12.99 -14.58
C PHE A 317 10.89 11.96 -15.23
N ALA A 318 10.94 11.82 -16.55
CA ALA A 318 10.14 10.84 -17.31
C ALA A 318 10.47 9.41 -16.86
N ARG A 319 11.75 9.06 -16.67
CA ARG A 319 12.16 7.75 -16.15
C ARG A 319 11.59 7.49 -14.76
N TRP A 320 11.71 8.47 -13.85
CA TRP A 320 11.19 8.29 -12.49
C TRP A 320 9.67 8.09 -12.47
N THR A 321 8.93 8.91 -13.21
CA THR A 321 7.46 8.84 -13.28
C THR A 321 6.93 7.63 -14.02
N SER A 322 7.67 7.09 -15.01
CA SER A 322 7.33 5.81 -15.65
C SER A 322 7.65 4.60 -14.77
N GLY A 323 8.45 4.80 -13.71
CA GLY A 323 8.94 3.74 -12.84
C GLY A 323 9.94 2.80 -13.52
N GLU A 324 10.52 3.17 -14.67
CA GLU A 324 11.57 2.39 -15.33
C GLU A 324 12.85 2.37 -14.49
N LEU A 325 13.54 1.23 -14.52
CA LEU A 325 14.86 1.09 -13.90
C LEU A 325 15.94 1.71 -14.82
N PRO A 326 17.10 2.13 -14.29
CA PRO A 326 18.20 2.63 -15.10
C PRO A 326 18.64 1.62 -16.16
N THR A 327 19.20 2.10 -17.28
CA THR A 327 19.65 1.23 -18.40
C THR A 327 20.78 0.29 -18.00
N ASP A 328 21.58 0.63 -16.99
CA ASP A 328 22.67 -0.18 -16.45
C ASP A 328 22.27 -1.00 -15.20
N TRP A 329 20.97 -1.11 -14.94
CA TRP A 329 20.41 -1.78 -13.76
C TRP A 329 20.93 -3.21 -13.56
N GLU A 330 20.89 -4.03 -14.60
CA GLU A 330 21.33 -5.45 -14.53
C GLU A 330 22.78 -5.57 -14.07
N LYS A 331 23.65 -4.70 -14.55
CA LYS A 331 25.04 -4.65 -14.12
C LYS A 331 25.15 -4.20 -12.67
N THR A 332 24.50 -3.09 -12.33
CA THR A 332 24.55 -2.50 -10.98
C THR A 332 24.10 -3.48 -9.92
N ILE A 333 22.93 -4.11 -10.11
CA ILE A 333 22.41 -5.08 -9.14
C ILE A 333 23.21 -6.38 -9.13
N GLY A 334 23.74 -6.82 -10.28
CA GLY A 334 24.62 -7.96 -10.40
C GLY A 334 25.92 -7.79 -9.59
N ASP A 335 26.53 -6.59 -9.66
CA ASP A 335 27.71 -6.24 -8.87
C ASP A 335 27.40 -6.21 -7.36
N ILE A 336 26.21 -5.79 -6.95
CA ILE A 336 25.75 -5.81 -5.56
C ILE A 336 25.58 -7.26 -5.07
N ILE A 337 24.90 -8.11 -5.85
CA ILE A 337 24.70 -9.52 -5.52
C ILE A 337 26.04 -10.26 -5.38
N ALA A 338 26.94 -10.08 -6.33
CA ALA A 338 28.27 -10.71 -6.30
C ALA A 338 29.08 -10.31 -5.05
N ARG A 339 29.01 -9.04 -4.63
CA ARG A 339 29.67 -8.56 -3.40
C ARG A 339 29.00 -9.09 -2.14
N SER A 340 27.69 -9.23 -2.12
CA SER A 340 26.92 -9.72 -0.97
C SER A 340 27.26 -11.17 -0.61
N GLY A 341 27.59 -12.00 -1.58
CA GLY A 341 28.02 -13.40 -1.38
C GLY A 341 29.43 -13.54 -0.79
N GLN A 342 30.18 -12.44 -0.70
CA GLN A 342 31.55 -12.45 -0.16
C GLN A 342 31.54 -11.93 1.27
N GLY A 343 32.03 -12.70 2.24
CA GLY A 343 32.20 -12.19 3.60
C GLY A 343 31.82 -13.16 4.71
N ALA A 344 31.93 -12.65 5.95
CA ALA A 344 31.57 -13.38 7.15
C ALA A 344 30.04 -13.46 7.32
N ALA A 345 29.59 -14.40 8.15
CA ALA A 345 28.20 -14.49 8.57
C ALA A 345 27.69 -13.15 9.12
N LYS A 346 26.54 -12.71 8.64
CA LYS A 346 25.85 -11.49 9.11
C LYS A 346 24.33 -11.68 9.12
N PRO A 347 23.59 -10.92 9.94
CA PRO A 347 22.13 -10.91 9.88
C PRO A 347 21.62 -10.52 8.50
N THR A 348 20.54 -11.16 8.02
CA THR A 348 19.98 -10.80 6.71
C THR A 348 19.40 -9.40 6.68
N ILE A 349 18.95 -8.85 7.84
CA ILE A 349 18.59 -7.42 7.93
C ILE A 349 19.80 -6.50 7.71
N THR A 350 20.99 -6.88 8.19
CA THR A 350 22.23 -6.12 7.94
C THR A 350 22.62 -6.20 6.46
N ALA A 351 22.52 -7.39 5.86
CA ALA A 351 22.74 -7.56 4.42
C ALA A 351 21.76 -6.73 3.59
N SER A 352 20.50 -6.66 4.00
CA SER A 352 19.47 -5.80 3.39
C SER A 352 19.84 -4.32 3.50
N GLY A 353 20.31 -3.87 4.67
CA GLY A 353 20.82 -2.50 4.84
C GLY A 353 22.02 -2.18 3.94
N ASP A 354 22.93 -3.15 3.72
CA ASP A 354 24.05 -3.00 2.80
C ASP A 354 23.58 -2.84 1.35
N VAL A 355 22.57 -3.60 0.93
CA VAL A 355 21.94 -3.47 -0.40
C VAL A 355 21.24 -2.13 -0.54
N CYS A 356 20.41 -1.76 0.44
CA CYS A 356 19.70 -0.47 0.46
C CYS A 356 20.65 0.73 0.36
N ASP A 357 21.78 0.65 1.05
CA ASP A 357 22.82 1.69 1.01
C ASP A 357 23.50 1.76 -0.36
N ALA A 358 23.89 0.62 -0.93
CA ALA A 358 24.47 0.55 -2.26
C ALA A 358 23.52 1.07 -3.36
N LEU A 359 22.20 0.92 -3.16
CA LEU A 359 21.18 1.42 -4.09
C LEU A 359 20.89 2.92 -3.94
N ALA A 360 21.32 3.58 -2.88
CA ALA A 360 20.99 4.99 -2.64
C ALA A 360 21.45 5.92 -3.77
N GLU A 361 22.58 5.63 -4.40
CA GLU A 361 23.13 6.38 -5.54
C GLU A 361 22.54 5.89 -6.87
N ALA A 362 22.41 4.59 -7.04
CA ALA A 362 21.94 3.96 -8.29
C ALA A 362 20.44 4.19 -8.54
N LEU A 363 19.64 4.22 -7.46
CA LEU A 363 18.19 4.45 -7.49
C LEU A 363 17.81 5.60 -6.55
N PRO A 364 18.15 6.86 -6.89
CA PRO A 364 17.89 8.02 -6.04
C PRO A 364 16.39 8.33 -5.85
N GLU A 365 15.50 7.69 -6.62
CA GLU A 365 14.05 7.70 -6.44
C GLU A 365 13.56 6.81 -5.28
N THR A 366 14.44 6.06 -4.62
CA THR A 366 14.05 5.29 -3.44
C THR A 366 13.87 6.20 -2.23
N ILE A 367 12.80 5.97 -1.47
CA ILE A 367 12.51 6.65 -0.21
C ILE A 367 12.21 5.62 0.88
N VAL A 368 12.89 5.73 2.01
CA VAL A 368 12.72 4.81 3.15
C VAL A 368 11.78 5.44 4.17
N LEU A 369 10.79 4.66 4.61
CA LEU A 369 9.90 5.01 5.71
C LEU A 369 10.21 4.06 6.88
N CYS A 370 10.37 4.57 8.09
CA CYS A 370 10.74 3.75 9.25
C CYS A 370 9.97 4.15 10.50
N ALA A 371 9.46 3.14 11.20
CA ALA A 371 8.68 3.30 12.44
C ALA A 371 9.60 3.24 13.68
N ASP A 372 10.44 4.28 13.86
CA ASP A 372 11.33 4.46 15.04
C ASP A 372 12.34 3.32 15.28
N LEU A 373 12.76 2.63 14.21
CA LEU A 373 13.66 1.48 14.26
C LEU A 373 14.93 1.67 13.41
N GLU A 374 15.44 2.90 13.31
CA GLU A 374 16.61 3.24 12.49
C GLU A 374 17.84 2.40 12.84
N ALA A 375 18.24 2.37 14.11
CA ALA A 375 19.45 1.69 14.54
C ALA A 375 19.41 0.16 14.35
N PRO A 376 18.34 -0.55 14.77
CA PRO A 376 18.30 -2.01 14.63
C PRO A 376 18.07 -2.50 13.21
N THR A 377 17.49 -1.69 12.32
CA THR A 377 17.24 -2.08 10.92
C THR A 377 18.31 -1.58 9.95
N ASN A 378 18.98 -0.48 10.28
CA ASN A 378 20.16 0.04 9.57
C ASN A 378 19.91 0.40 8.08
N HIS A 379 18.73 0.98 7.76
CA HIS A 379 18.35 1.37 6.40
C HIS A 379 18.44 2.88 6.12
N LYS A 380 18.97 3.69 7.06
CA LYS A 380 19.19 5.13 6.88
C LYS A 380 20.56 5.48 6.32
N ARG A 381 21.61 5.04 6.96
CA ARG A 381 23.05 5.24 6.63
C ARG A 381 23.32 6.56 5.87
N ASN A 382 23.60 6.47 4.56
CA ASN A 382 23.90 7.62 3.69
C ASN A 382 22.67 8.44 3.25
N ARG A 383 21.52 8.23 3.88
CA ARG A 383 20.28 8.95 3.58
C ARG A 383 20.04 10.03 4.63
N HIS A 384 19.70 11.24 4.21
CA HIS A 384 19.26 12.28 5.14
C HIS A 384 17.73 12.30 5.26
N ALA A 385 17.27 12.86 6.38
CA ALA A 385 15.86 12.85 6.71
C ALA A 385 15.06 13.82 5.84
N PHE A 386 13.89 13.37 5.38
CA PHE A 386 12.85 14.23 4.85
C PHE A 386 12.17 14.95 6.02
N THR A 387 12.17 16.28 6.03
CA THR A 387 11.62 17.11 7.11
C THR A 387 10.81 18.27 6.57
N ALA A 388 10.15 19.02 7.45
CA ALA A 388 9.46 20.26 7.08
C ALA A 388 10.42 21.31 6.46
N GLN A 389 11.68 21.32 6.86
CA GLN A 389 12.70 22.28 6.41
C GLN A 389 13.53 21.78 5.22
N ASP A 390 13.63 20.45 5.05
CA ASP A 390 14.40 19.85 3.97
C ASP A 390 13.57 18.73 3.29
N ARG A 391 13.03 19.04 2.12
CA ARG A 391 12.27 18.12 1.29
C ARG A 391 13.13 17.25 0.38
N SER A 392 14.43 17.51 0.32
CA SER A 392 15.35 16.73 -0.51
C SER A 392 15.74 15.40 0.13
N GLY A 393 15.41 15.19 1.40
CA GLY A 393 15.64 13.94 2.12
C GLY A 393 14.89 12.74 1.54
N CYS A 394 15.46 11.56 1.69
CA CYS A 394 14.88 10.30 1.22
C CYS A 394 14.72 9.26 2.36
N TYR A 395 14.63 9.73 3.60
CA TYR A 395 14.32 8.93 4.79
C TYR A 395 13.26 9.64 5.63
N VAL A 396 12.11 9.00 5.84
CA VAL A 396 11.00 9.54 6.62
C VAL A 396 10.97 8.87 7.99
N HIS A 397 11.13 9.68 9.04
CA HIS A 397 10.89 9.23 10.40
C HIS A 397 9.38 9.22 10.68
N CYS A 398 8.74 8.07 10.58
CA CYS A 398 7.30 7.93 10.83
C CYS A 398 6.95 7.94 12.32
N GLY A 399 7.96 7.74 13.21
CA GLY A 399 7.71 7.46 14.62
C GLY A 399 7.01 6.11 14.79
N VAL A 400 6.48 5.81 15.96
CA VAL A 400 5.75 4.56 16.23
C VAL A 400 4.35 4.65 15.63
N ARG A 401 4.26 4.51 14.30
CA ARG A 401 3.03 4.64 13.50
C ARG A 401 3.07 3.70 12.29
N GLU A 402 3.09 2.41 12.54
CA GLU A 402 3.22 1.38 11.48
C GLU A 402 2.04 1.43 10.51
N HIS A 403 0.81 1.61 11.00
CA HIS A 403 -0.37 1.60 10.14
C HIS A 403 -0.36 2.76 9.13
N LEU A 404 -0.07 3.98 9.62
CA LEU A 404 0.13 5.13 8.74
C LEU A 404 1.28 4.90 7.76
N MET A 405 2.41 4.37 8.25
CA MET A 405 3.60 4.12 7.44
C MET A 405 3.28 3.18 6.27
N GLY A 406 2.54 2.10 6.52
CA GLY A 406 2.07 1.18 5.47
C GLY A 406 1.20 1.88 4.42
N ALA A 407 0.19 2.64 4.85
CA ALA A 407 -0.69 3.34 3.92
C ALA A 407 -0.01 4.53 3.21
N MET A 408 0.95 5.21 3.86
CA MET A 408 1.81 6.20 3.18
C MET A 408 2.66 5.54 2.09
N THR A 409 3.19 4.34 2.36
CA THR A 409 3.92 3.54 1.36
C THR A 409 3.05 3.31 0.13
N ASP A 410 1.79 2.92 0.32
CA ASP A 410 0.84 2.71 -0.77
C ASP A 410 0.52 4.01 -1.50
N GLY A 411 0.32 5.10 -0.77
CA GLY A 411 0.09 6.42 -1.35
C GLY A 411 1.26 6.91 -2.22
N ILE A 412 2.51 6.70 -1.78
CA ILE A 412 3.71 7.02 -2.55
C ILE A 412 3.82 6.13 -3.80
N ALA A 413 3.56 4.83 -3.66
CA ALA A 413 3.60 3.89 -4.77
C ALA A 413 2.54 4.23 -5.84
N ALA A 414 1.30 4.53 -5.42
CA ALA A 414 0.21 4.93 -6.32
C ALA A 414 0.46 6.30 -6.98
N HIS A 415 1.08 7.25 -6.26
CA HIS A 415 1.46 8.54 -6.82
C HIS A 415 2.43 8.40 -8.00
N GLY A 416 3.37 7.45 -7.90
CA GLY A 416 4.44 7.25 -8.87
C GLY A 416 5.62 8.24 -8.69
N GLY A 417 6.69 7.99 -9.42
CA GLY A 417 7.91 8.80 -9.39
C GLY A 417 8.88 8.48 -8.24
N LEU A 418 8.43 7.80 -7.19
CA LEU A 418 9.27 7.30 -6.10
C LEU A 418 9.05 5.80 -5.89
N ARG A 419 10.05 5.14 -5.28
CA ARG A 419 10.01 3.73 -4.86
C ARG A 419 10.07 3.66 -3.34
N PRO A 420 8.94 3.47 -2.65
CA PRO A 420 8.91 3.42 -1.20
C PRO A 420 9.44 2.10 -0.67
N ILE A 421 10.20 2.19 0.42
CA ILE A 421 10.73 1.07 1.21
C ILE A 421 10.24 1.26 2.63
N ASN A 422 9.37 0.39 3.09
CA ASN A 422 8.77 0.40 4.41
C ASN A 422 9.57 -0.50 5.36
N VAL A 423 9.97 0.00 6.53
CA VAL A 423 10.90 -0.72 7.41
C VAL A 423 10.42 -0.76 8.85
N THR A 424 10.18 -1.98 9.37
CA THR A 424 9.87 -2.23 10.78
C THR A 424 10.25 -3.67 11.21
N TYR A 425 9.69 -4.19 12.30
CA TYR A 425 9.81 -5.61 12.70
C TYR A 425 8.64 -6.41 12.18
N LEU A 426 8.87 -7.69 11.87
CA LEU A 426 7.81 -8.55 11.31
C LEU A 426 6.63 -8.74 12.28
N ALA A 427 6.88 -8.76 13.59
CA ALA A 427 5.81 -8.80 14.59
C ALA A 427 4.89 -7.56 14.53
N PHE A 428 5.41 -6.42 14.09
CA PHE A 428 4.65 -5.17 13.97
C PHE A 428 3.92 -5.02 12.64
N ALA A 429 4.11 -5.96 11.71
CA ALA A 429 3.30 -6.05 10.51
C ALA A 429 1.79 -6.17 10.79
N ASP A 430 1.40 -6.69 11.96
CA ASP A 430 0.01 -6.76 12.38
C ASP A 430 -0.61 -5.38 12.62
N TYR A 431 0.17 -4.38 13.03
CA TYR A 431 -0.33 -2.99 13.11
C TYR A 431 -0.58 -2.38 11.73
N GLU A 432 0.20 -2.73 10.71
CA GLU A 432 0.02 -2.19 9.35
C GLU A 432 -0.67 -3.17 8.38
N ARG A 433 -1.11 -4.33 8.85
CA ARG A 433 -1.76 -5.37 8.04
C ARG A 433 -2.88 -4.86 7.12
N PRO A 434 -3.79 -3.94 7.55
CA PRO A 434 -4.81 -3.41 6.65
C PRO A 434 -4.22 -2.66 5.46
N ALA A 435 -3.16 -1.87 5.64
CA ALA A 435 -2.47 -1.18 4.56
C ALA A 435 -1.77 -2.17 3.62
N MET A 436 -1.05 -3.17 4.15
CA MET A 436 -0.42 -4.21 3.33
C MET A 436 -1.45 -4.99 2.50
N ARG A 437 -2.64 -5.24 3.07
CA ARG A 437 -3.76 -5.84 2.32
C ARG A 437 -4.24 -4.93 1.20
N MET A 438 -4.28 -3.61 1.43
CA MET A 438 -4.65 -2.65 0.39
C MET A 438 -3.60 -2.59 -0.72
N ALA A 439 -2.30 -2.62 -0.39
CA ALA A 439 -1.23 -2.75 -1.38
C ALA A 439 -1.43 -3.98 -2.29
N ALA A 440 -1.71 -5.13 -1.67
CA ALA A 440 -1.93 -6.38 -2.40
C ALA A 440 -3.20 -6.36 -3.26
N LEU A 441 -4.28 -5.76 -2.76
CA LEU A 441 -5.55 -5.59 -3.49
C LEU A 441 -5.38 -4.67 -4.71
N MET A 442 -4.61 -3.58 -4.55
CA MET A 442 -4.35 -2.61 -5.62
C MET A 442 -3.24 -3.03 -6.58
N GLY A 443 -2.50 -4.11 -6.27
CA GLY A 443 -1.36 -4.51 -7.08
C GLY A 443 -0.19 -3.52 -7.05
N LEU A 444 -0.02 -2.75 -5.97
CA LEU A 444 1.02 -1.73 -5.86
C LEU A 444 2.39 -2.36 -5.57
N PRO A 445 3.48 -1.83 -6.18
CA PRO A 445 4.84 -2.31 -5.96
C PRO A 445 5.43 -1.78 -4.63
N SER A 446 4.69 -1.91 -3.54
CA SER A 446 5.12 -1.55 -2.20
C SER A 446 6.15 -2.57 -1.68
N LEU A 447 7.28 -2.09 -1.15
CA LEU A 447 8.33 -2.94 -0.60
C LEU A 447 8.34 -2.85 0.92
N PHE A 448 8.00 -3.95 1.59
CA PHE A 448 7.98 -4.12 3.04
C PHE A 448 9.21 -4.92 3.48
N VAL A 449 10.08 -4.31 4.29
CA VAL A 449 11.35 -4.87 4.75
C VAL A 449 11.29 -5.04 6.26
N PHE A 450 11.09 -6.26 6.72
CA PHE A 450 10.84 -6.55 8.13
C PHE A 450 11.95 -7.37 8.76
N SER A 451 12.53 -6.82 9.80
CA SER A 451 13.50 -7.51 10.66
C SER A 451 12.82 -8.39 11.69
N HIS A 452 13.60 -9.22 12.39
CA HIS A 452 13.10 -10.03 13.52
C HIS A 452 12.10 -11.10 13.07
N ASP A 453 12.53 -11.94 12.12
CA ASP A 453 11.70 -12.89 11.36
C ASP A 453 11.24 -14.15 12.12
N SER A 454 11.79 -14.43 13.31
CA SER A 454 11.57 -15.71 14.00
C SER A 454 11.86 -15.64 15.51
N ILE A 455 11.82 -16.79 16.19
CA ILE A 455 12.30 -16.96 17.59
C ILE A 455 13.78 -16.60 17.75
N GLY A 456 14.53 -16.49 16.66
CA GLY A 456 15.92 -16.00 16.64
C GLY A 456 16.08 -14.56 17.13
N VAL A 457 14.99 -13.83 17.33
CA VAL A 457 14.96 -12.55 18.08
C VAL A 457 15.54 -12.72 19.49
N GLY A 458 15.36 -13.87 20.08
CA GLY A 458 15.93 -14.22 21.38
C GLY A 458 15.21 -13.59 22.57
N SER A 459 15.97 -12.93 23.45
CA SER A 459 15.51 -12.45 24.75
C SER A 459 14.38 -11.42 24.74
N ASN A 460 14.06 -10.81 23.59
CA ASN A 460 12.88 -9.94 23.46
C ASN A 460 11.56 -10.70 23.73
N GLY A 461 11.55 -12.02 23.53
CA GLY A 461 10.45 -12.90 23.88
C GLY A 461 9.26 -12.88 22.91
N PRO A 462 8.14 -13.52 23.30
CA PRO A 462 7.01 -13.82 22.41
C PRO A 462 6.38 -12.63 21.70
N THR A 463 6.37 -11.45 22.33
CA THR A 463 5.79 -10.23 21.74
C THR A 463 6.54 -9.72 20.49
N HIS A 464 7.77 -10.20 20.27
CA HIS A 464 8.61 -9.81 19.14
C HIS A 464 8.96 -11.00 18.23
N GLN A 465 8.44 -12.20 18.55
CA GLN A 465 8.71 -13.45 17.83
C GLN A 465 7.51 -13.81 16.95
N PRO A 466 7.55 -13.51 15.63
CA PRO A 466 6.43 -13.71 14.71
C PRO A 466 6.33 -15.18 14.29
N VAL A 467 5.60 -16.00 15.04
CA VAL A 467 5.47 -17.43 14.79
C VAL A 467 4.44 -17.73 13.69
N GLU A 468 3.29 -17.02 13.71
CA GLU A 468 2.15 -17.22 12.82
C GLU A 468 2.11 -16.24 11.63
N ILE A 469 2.86 -15.16 11.70
CA ILE A 469 2.73 -14.02 10.79
C ILE A 469 3.13 -14.39 9.35
N LEU A 470 4.19 -15.19 9.15
CA LEU A 470 4.59 -15.65 7.83
C LEU A 470 3.46 -16.43 7.14
N ALA A 471 2.85 -17.39 7.84
CA ALA A 471 1.74 -18.18 7.32
C ALA A 471 0.56 -17.28 6.91
N SER A 472 0.26 -16.27 7.73
CA SER A 472 -0.84 -15.36 7.49
C SER A 472 -0.63 -14.43 6.29
N PHE A 473 0.60 -14.02 5.99
CA PHE A 473 0.93 -13.24 4.79
C PHE A 473 1.04 -14.10 3.53
N ARG A 474 1.53 -15.33 3.64
CA ARG A 474 1.49 -16.32 2.54
C ARG A 474 0.05 -16.67 2.10
N ALA A 475 -0.93 -16.50 2.99
CA ALA A 475 -2.35 -16.65 2.65
C ALA A 475 -2.96 -15.41 1.95
N MET A 476 -2.24 -14.28 1.90
CA MET A 476 -2.76 -13.03 1.31
C MET A 476 -2.56 -13.06 -0.23
N PRO A 477 -3.64 -12.96 -1.02
CA PRO A 477 -3.50 -12.90 -2.49
C PRO A 477 -2.58 -11.75 -2.93
N ASN A 478 -1.83 -11.96 -4.00
CA ASN A 478 -0.89 -11.03 -4.62
C ASN A 478 0.31 -10.58 -3.75
N MET A 479 0.40 -10.99 -2.50
CA MET A 479 1.57 -10.75 -1.67
C MET A 479 2.70 -11.73 -2.03
N ARG A 480 3.94 -11.25 -2.18
CA ARG A 480 5.14 -12.09 -2.29
C ARG A 480 5.89 -12.06 -0.98
N VAL A 481 6.01 -13.22 -0.33
CA VAL A 481 6.67 -13.35 0.97
C VAL A 481 8.04 -13.97 0.77
N PHE A 482 9.08 -13.18 0.95
CA PHE A 482 10.47 -13.62 0.86
C PHE A 482 11.07 -13.85 2.24
N ARG A 483 11.77 -14.95 2.41
CA ARG A 483 12.55 -15.26 3.60
C ARG A 483 13.91 -15.79 3.19
N PRO A 484 14.89 -14.91 2.89
CA PRO A 484 16.19 -15.29 2.36
C PRO A 484 17.08 -15.94 3.42
N ALA A 485 17.89 -16.92 2.98
CA ALA A 485 18.75 -17.70 3.85
C ALA A 485 20.05 -16.99 4.24
N ASP A 486 20.58 -16.15 3.38
CA ASP A 486 21.87 -15.46 3.57
C ASP A 486 21.93 -14.12 2.83
N ALA A 487 23.10 -13.50 2.81
CA ALA A 487 23.31 -12.21 2.17
C ALA A 487 23.14 -12.26 0.63
N THR A 488 23.45 -13.38 -0.02
CA THR A 488 23.27 -13.55 -1.46
C THR A 488 21.79 -13.60 -1.81
N GLU A 489 21.02 -14.48 -1.17
CA GLU A 489 19.57 -14.54 -1.36
C GLU A 489 18.89 -13.23 -0.99
N THR A 490 19.38 -12.51 0.05
CA THR A 490 18.85 -11.20 0.41
C THR A 490 19.00 -10.21 -0.75
N ALA A 491 20.19 -10.13 -1.37
CA ALA A 491 20.43 -9.22 -2.49
C ALA A 491 19.63 -9.64 -3.75
N GLU A 492 19.54 -10.94 -4.02
CA GLU A 492 18.69 -11.50 -5.08
C GLU A 492 17.22 -11.14 -4.89
N THR A 493 16.74 -11.17 -3.66
CA THR A 493 15.36 -10.83 -3.29
C THR A 493 15.08 -9.33 -3.51
N TRP A 494 16.03 -8.47 -3.18
CA TRP A 494 15.94 -7.03 -3.46
C TRP A 494 15.81 -6.76 -4.96
N GLN A 495 16.57 -7.44 -5.80
CA GLN A 495 16.43 -7.34 -7.25
C GLN A 495 15.01 -7.68 -7.70
N ILE A 496 14.49 -8.82 -7.25
CA ILE A 496 13.14 -9.27 -7.61
C ILE A 496 12.08 -8.27 -7.15
N ALA A 497 12.18 -7.78 -5.91
CA ALA A 497 11.23 -6.84 -5.34
C ALA A 497 11.20 -5.50 -6.09
N LEU A 498 12.37 -4.96 -6.48
CA LEU A 498 12.47 -3.71 -7.23
C LEU A 498 12.00 -3.81 -8.69
N GLU A 499 12.09 -5.00 -9.28
CA GLU A 499 11.59 -5.27 -10.63
C GLU A 499 10.10 -5.63 -10.66
N THR A 500 9.52 -5.99 -9.51
CA THR A 500 8.10 -6.31 -9.36
C THR A 500 7.25 -5.05 -9.52
N ARG A 501 6.19 -5.11 -10.35
CA ARG A 501 5.27 -4.00 -10.61
C ARG A 501 3.80 -4.34 -10.36
N ASP A 502 3.49 -5.60 -10.12
CA ASP A 502 2.12 -6.15 -10.09
C ASP A 502 1.71 -6.63 -8.69
N GLY A 503 2.32 -6.08 -7.66
CA GLY A 503 1.98 -6.38 -6.27
C GLY A 503 3.12 -6.12 -5.29
N PRO A 504 2.84 -6.14 -3.99
CA PRO A 504 3.81 -5.88 -2.95
C PRO A 504 4.76 -7.06 -2.72
N SER A 505 5.93 -6.75 -2.17
CA SER A 505 6.91 -7.71 -1.69
C SER A 505 7.18 -7.50 -0.21
N LEU A 506 7.15 -8.58 0.58
CA LEU A 506 7.51 -8.62 1.99
C LEU A 506 8.81 -9.40 2.14
N LEU A 507 9.84 -8.79 2.73
CA LEU A 507 11.11 -9.42 3.07
C LEU A 507 11.15 -9.66 4.57
N ALA A 508 11.10 -10.92 4.99
CA ALA A 508 11.25 -11.34 6.38
C ALA A 508 12.71 -11.68 6.66
N LEU A 509 13.37 -10.86 7.48
CA LEU A 509 14.82 -10.85 7.64
C LEU A 509 15.25 -11.13 9.09
N SER A 510 16.30 -11.94 9.22
CA SER A 510 16.81 -12.37 10.52
C SER A 510 17.59 -11.26 11.25
N LYS A 511 17.50 -11.28 12.57
CA LYS A 511 18.37 -10.53 13.49
C LYS A 511 19.65 -11.31 13.81
N GLN A 512 19.58 -12.64 13.87
CA GLN A 512 20.75 -13.49 14.11
C GLN A 512 21.60 -13.60 12.83
N PRO A 513 22.93 -13.78 12.98
CA PRO A 513 23.81 -13.98 11.85
C PRO A 513 23.45 -15.24 11.06
N ALA A 514 23.40 -15.13 9.74
CA ALA A 514 23.30 -16.24 8.80
C ALA A 514 24.66 -16.42 8.08
N GLY A 515 25.18 -17.62 8.11
CA GLY A 515 26.40 -17.97 7.36
C GLY A 515 26.11 -18.09 5.87
N PRO A 516 27.12 -17.92 4.99
CA PRO A 516 26.92 -18.08 3.57
C PRO A 516 26.60 -19.56 3.27
N VAL A 517 25.42 -19.82 2.76
CA VAL A 517 24.99 -21.14 2.27
C VAL A 517 25.04 -21.19 0.75
N ARG A 518 24.95 -20.04 0.11
CA ARG A 518 25.02 -19.85 -1.33
C ARG A 518 26.43 -19.39 -1.73
N HIS A 519 27.14 -20.20 -2.52
CA HIS A 519 28.52 -19.93 -2.97
C HIS A 519 28.62 -19.50 -4.44
N ASP A 520 27.57 -19.72 -5.23
CA ASP A 520 27.50 -19.32 -6.63
C ASP A 520 26.40 -18.25 -6.81
N ALA A 521 26.82 -17.04 -7.16
CA ALA A 521 25.97 -15.88 -7.44
C ALA A 521 25.90 -15.57 -8.96
N SER A 522 26.26 -16.52 -9.83
CA SER A 522 26.24 -16.32 -11.29
C SER A 522 24.84 -16.14 -11.88
N ALA A 523 23.81 -16.58 -11.16
CA ALA A 523 22.41 -16.41 -11.53
C ALA A 523 21.55 -16.15 -10.29
N ASN A 524 20.53 -15.30 -10.42
CA ASN A 524 19.54 -15.09 -9.37
C ASN A 524 18.59 -16.30 -9.28
N LEU A 525 18.90 -17.25 -8.39
CA LEU A 525 18.09 -18.46 -8.19
C LEU A 525 16.85 -18.21 -7.33
N SER A 526 16.83 -17.14 -6.53
CA SER A 526 15.64 -16.74 -5.75
C SER A 526 14.43 -16.41 -6.62
N ARG A 527 14.64 -16.05 -7.91
CA ARG A 527 13.56 -15.87 -8.91
C ARG A 527 12.73 -17.13 -9.15
N LEU A 528 13.31 -18.30 -8.90
CA LEU A 528 12.60 -19.58 -9.05
C LEU A 528 11.70 -19.88 -7.84
N GLY A 529 11.82 -19.10 -6.76
CA GLY A 529 11.06 -19.24 -5.52
C GLY A 529 11.51 -20.40 -4.64
N ALA A 530 11.99 -21.49 -5.24
CA ALA A 530 12.70 -22.58 -4.57
C ALA A 530 13.68 -23.24 -5.56
N TYR A 531 14.80 -23.74 -5.07
CA TYR A 531 15.81 -24.41 -5.88
C TYR A 531 16.65 -25.40 -5.07
N VAL A 532 17.25 -26.37 -5.73
CA VAL A 532 18.15 -27.35 -5.08
C VAL A 532 19.48 -26.67 -4.80
N LEU A 533 19.71 -26.32 -3.52
CA LEU A 533 20.95 -25.71 -3.04
C LEU A 533 22.08 -26.75 -2.98
N ARG A 534 21.81 -27.95 -2.43
CA ARG A 534 22.77 -29.05 -2.33
C ARG A 534 22.21 -30.30 -3.02
N LYS A 535 22.88 -30.72 -4.07
CA LYS A 535 22.56 -31.95 -4.82
C LYS A 535 23.18 -33.19 -4.17
N THR A 536 22.60 -34.36 -4.45
CA THR A 536 23.16 -35.66 -4.12
C THR A 536 23.89 -36.28 -5.32
N GLU A 537 24.85 -37.15 -5.07
CA GLU A 537 25.47 -37.99 -6.10
C GLU A 537 24.55 -39.20 -6.40
N GLY A 538 23.53 -39.02 -7.21
CA GLY A 538 22.55 -40.05 -7.53
C GLY A 538 21.18 -39.82 -6.91
N ALA A 539 20.44 -40.93 -6.66
CA ALA A 539 19.09 -40.85 -6.11
C ALA A 539 19.09 -40.33 -4.67
N ARG A 540 18.13 -39.49 -4.34
CA ARG A 540 17.93 -38.96 -2.97
C ARG A 540 17.27 -40.02 -2.09
N ASP A 541 17.73 -40.19 -0.87
CA ASP A 541 17.00 -40.90 0.19
C ASP A 541 15.97 -40.00 0.86
N VAL A 542 16.27 -38.68 0.98
CA VAL A 542 15.41 -37.67 1.58
C VAL A 542 15.64 -36.30 0.94
N THR A 543 14.61 -35.42 0.94
CA THR A 543 14.73 -34.01 0.58
C THR A 543 14.50 -33.16 1.81
N LEU A 544 15.43 -32.26 2.14
CA LEU A 544 15.31 -31.27 3.22
C LEU A 544 14.85 -29.95 2.61
N LEU A 545 13.68 -29.48 3.01
CA LEU A 545 13.11 -28.19 2.58
C LEU A 545 13.32 -27.16 3.69
N ALA A 546 13.87 -26.00 3.39
CA ALA A 546 14.07 -24.97 4.39
C ALA A 546 13.93 -23.57 3.78
N THR A 547 13.71 -22.58 4.64
CA THR A 547 13.65 -21.17 4.26
C THR A 547 14.30 -20.31 5.36
N GLY A 548 14.78 -19.13 5.00
CA GLY A 548 15.45 -18.26 5.96
C GLY A 548 16.72 -18.89 6.54
N THR A 549 17.05 -18.52 7.77
CA THR A 549 18.27 -19.01 8.45
C THR A 549 18.27 -20.52 8.72
N GLU A 550 17.12 -21.17 8.70
CA GLU A 550 17.00 -22.62 8.88
C GLU A 550 17.57 -23.42 7.70
N VAL A 551 17.83 -22.78 6.55
CA VAL A 551 18.56 -23.41 5.44
C VAL A 551 19.97 -23.86 5.89
N ALA A 552 20.64 -23.10 6.75
CA ALA A 552 21.94 -23.48 7.30
C ALA A 552 21.83 -24.76 8.16
N ILE A 553 20.76 -24.89 8.97
CA ILE A 553 20.48 -26.08 9.76
C ILE A 553 20.24 -27.30 8.84
N ALA A 554 19.50 -27.11 7.75
CA ALA A 554 19.29 -28.19 6.77
C ALA A 554 20.59 -28.62 6.06
N VAL A 555 21.49 -27.67 5.77
CA VAL A 555 22.81 -27.97 5.19
C VAL A 555 23.69 -28.75 6.17
N GLU A 556 23.69 -28.38 7.45
CA GLU A 556 24.37 -29.10 8.52
C GLU A 556 23.84 -30.54 8.66
N ALA A 557 22.51 -30.70 8.76
CA ALA A 557 21.84 -31.99 8.83
C ALA A 557 22.18 -32.89 7.63
N ALA A 558 22.20 -32.33 6.41
CA ALA A 558 22.58 -33.06 5.22
C ALA A 558 24.06 -33.52 5.27
N THR A 559 24.93 -32.76 5.91
CA THR A 559 26.35 -33.17 6.12
C THR A 559 26.45 -34.31 7.12
N MET A 560 25.68 -34.27 8.21
CA MET A 560 25.60 -35.35 9.19
C MET A 560 25.05 -36.65 8.54
N LEU A 561 23.95 -36.55 7.78
CA LEU A 561 23.33 -37.66 7.07
C LEU A 561 24.28 -38.30 6.05
N ALA A 562 25.07 -37.51 5.33
CA ALA A 562 26.05 -37.98 4.37
C ALA A 562 27.14 -38.85 5.05
N SER A 563 27.58 -38.51 6.28
CA SER A 563 28.51 -39.30 7.05
C SER A 563 27.97 -40.70 7.44
N GLU A 564 26.64 -40.84 7.38
CA GLU A 564 25.91 -42.08 7.67
C GLU A 564 25.50 -42.85 6.38
N GLY A 565 25.90 -42.35 5.20
CA GLY A 565 25.54 -42.95 3.92
C GLY A 565 24.09 -42.69 3.49
N ILE A 566 23.43 -41.64 4.04
CA ILE A 566 22.08 -41.22 3.65
C ILE A 566 22.20 -40.02 2.72
N ALA A 567 21.68 -40.13 1.50
CA ALA A 567 21.76 -39.12 0.46
C ALA A 567 20.63 -38.08 0.65
N ALA A 568 20.96 -36.94 1.27
CA ALA A 568 20.01 -35.83 1.52
C ALA A 568 20.26 -34.66 0.57
N ALA A 569 19.26 -34.30 -0.24
CA ALA A 569 19.28 -33.07 -1.00
C ALA A 569 18.73 -31.92 -0.14
N VAL A 570 19.30 -30.70 -0.26
CA VAL A 570 18.80 -29.52 0.41
C VAL A 570 18.17 -28.57 -0.61
N VAL A 571 16.97 -28.11 -0.33
CA VAL A 571 16.22 -27.13 -1.12
C VAL A 571 16.06 -25.86 -0.29
N SER A 572 16.53 -24.72 -0.81
CA SER A 572 16.17 -23.41 -0.30
C SER A 572 14.87 -22.93 -0.94
N MET A 573 13.95 -22.41 -0.12
CA MET A 573 12.61 -21.96 -0.54
C MET A 573 12.39 -20.49 -0.16
N PRO A 574 13.12 -19.53 -0.74
CA PRO A 574 13.03 -18.13 -0.35
C PRO A 574 11.66 -17.48 -0.61
N CYS A 575 10.86 -17.99 -1.57
CA CYS A 575 9.53 -17.41 -1.88
C CYS A 575 8.58 -18.47 -2.46
N TRP A 576 7.55 -18.82 -1.71
CA TRP A 576 6.60 -19.86 -2.12
C TRP A 576 5.74 -19.45 -3.30
N GLU A 577 5.34 -18.17 -3.38
CA GLU A 577 4.47 -17.64 -4.43
C GLU A 577 5.15 -17.68 -5.79
N LEU A 578 6.47 -17.46 -5.84
CA LEU A 578 7.26 -17.60 -7.07
C LEU A 578 7.47 -19.07 -7.44
N PHE A 579 7.68 -19.95 -6.45
CA PHE A 579 7.80 -21.37 -6.71
C PHE A 579 6.50 -21.99 -7.24
N ASP A 580 5.37 -21.54 -6.72
CA ASP A 580 4.05 -21.99 -7.17
C ASP A 580 3.76 -21.66 -8.64
N ARG A 581 4.29 -20.53 -9.12
CA ARG A 581 4.19 -20.09 -10.53
C ARG A 581 5.10 -20.88 -11.48
N GLN A 582 6.05 -21.68 -10.95
CA GLN A 582 6.94 -22.47 -11.80
C GLN A 582 6.19 -23.62 -12.49
N PRO A 583 6.65 -24.09 -13.67
CA PRO A 583 6.11 -25.28 -14.32
C PRO A 583 6.12 -26.48 -13.38
N GLU A 584 5.11 -27.33 -13.46
CA GLU A 584 4.99 -28.52 -12.62
C GLU A 584 6.22 -29.44 -12.73
N SER A 585 6.80 -29.56 -13.92
CA SER A 585 8.02 -30.34 -14.16
C SER A 585 9.19 -29.81 -13.32
N TYR A 586 9.36 -28.48 -13.22
CA TYR A 586 10.38 -27.86 -12.38
C TYR A 586 10.11 -28.11 -10.90
N ARG A 587 8.89 -27.90 -10.44
CA ARG A 587 8.51 -28.15 -9.05
C ARG A 587 8.77 -29.58 -8.64
N ARG A 588 8.39 -30.55 -9.48
CA ARG A 588 8.68 -31.97 -9.26
C ARG A 588 10.18 -32.27 -9.24
N GLN A 589 10.96 -31.64 -10.10
CA GLN A 589 12.44 -31.82 -10.11
C GLN A 589 13.06 -31.30 -8.82
N VAL A 590 12.62 -30.13 -8.32
CA VAL A 590 13.12 -29.52 -7.08
C VAL A 590 12.73 -30.37 -5.87
N LEU A 591 11.45 -30.67 -5.70
CA LEU A 591 10.95 -31.46 -4.57
C LEU A 591 11.44 -32.91 -4.59
N GLY A 592 11.58 -33.49 -5.78
CA GLY A 592 11.94 -34.91 -5.95
C GLY A 592 10.80 -35.86 -5.57
N THR A 593 11.09 -37.16 -5.57
CA THR A 593 10.17 -38.23 -5.18
C THR A 593 10.53 -38.90 -3.85
N ALA A 594 11.59 -38.43 -3.21
CA ALA A 594 11.99 -38.89 -1.89
C ALA A 594 11.11 -38.23 -0.82
N PRO A 595 10.92 -38.89 0.35
CA PRO A 595 10.22 -38.28 1.47
C PRO A 595 10.92 -36.98 1.89
N ARG A 596 10.16 -36.08 2.52
CA ARG A 596 10.61 -34.72 2.82
C ARG A 596 10.63 -34.44 4.31
N VAL A 597 11.60 -33.64 4.71
CA VAL A 597 11.62 -32.98 6.02
C VAL A 597 11.68 -31.50 5.77
N ALA A 598 10.67 -30.76 6.22
CA ALA A 598 10.68 -29.31 6.17
C ALA A 598 11.10 -28.73 7.52
N ILE A 599 11.81 -27.59 7.48
CA ILE A 599 12.25 -26.90 8.69
C ILE A 599 12.05 -25.38 8.53
N GLU A 600 11.33 -24.78 9.47
CA GLU A 600 11.11 -23.34 9.58
C GLU A 600 10.78 -22.96 11.02
N ALA A 601 11.38 -21.89 11.55
CA ALA A 601 11.08 -21.36 12.88
C ALA A 601 9.76 -20.55 12.88
N ALA A 602 8.69 -21.17 12.36
CA ALA A 602 7.32 -20.68 12.24
C ALA A 602 6.32 -21.83 12.37
N LEU A 603 5.01 -21.56 12.26
CA LEU A 603 3.98 -22.60 12.25
C LEU A 603 4.04 -23.47 10.98
N GLU A 604 3.60 -24.73 11.12
CA GLU A 604 3.43 -25.67 10.00
C GLU A 604 2.39 -25.21 8.97
N PHE A 605 1.48 -24.29 9.34
CA PHE A 605 0.37 -23.87 8.50
C PHE A 605 0.82 -23.38 7.11
N GLY A 606 0.33 -24.03 6.07
CA GLY A 606 0.68 -23.79 4.66
C GLY A 606 1.76 -24.74 4.10
N TRP A 607 2.58 -25.38 4.93
CA TRP A 607 3.60 -26.33 4.49
C TRP A 607 2.99 -27.60 3.85
N GLN A 608 1.73 -27.93 4.18
CA GLN A 608 0.96 -29.04 3.56
C GLN A 608 0.86 -28.90 2.03
N LYS A 609 1.14 -27.74 1.47
CA LYS A 609 1.25 -27.53 0.02
C LYS A 609 2.47 -28.23 -0.58
N TRP A 610 3.54 -28.41 0.21
CA TRP A 610 4.84 -28.93 -0.20
C TRP A 610 5.19 -30.27 0.43
N LEU A 611 4.41 -30.70 1.41
CA LEU A 611 4.60 -31.94 2.18
C LEU A 611 3.45 -32.90 1.92
N ASP A 612 3.79 -34.17 1.76
CA ASP A 612 2.83 -35.26 1.73
C ASP A 612 2.52 -35.73 3.17
N ARG A 613 1.52 -36.60 3.35
CA ARG A 613 1.01 -37.02 4.67
C ARG A 613 2.07 -37.65 5.57
N GLU A 614 3.05 -38.31 4.98
CA GLU A 614 4.11 -39.07 5.71
C GLU A 614 5.37 -38.24 5.94
N ASP A 615 5.44 -37.02 5.31
CA ASP A 615 6.53 -36.10 5.48
C ASP A 615 6.53 -35.46 6.86
N VAL A 616 7.63 -34.85 7.27
CA VAL A 616 7.80 -34.29 8.60
C VAL A 616 8.05 -32.79 8.53
N PHE A 617 7.35 -32.02 9.35
CA PHE A 617 7.65 -30.62 9.62
C PHE A 617 8.34 -30.46 10.98
N ILE A 618 9.40 -29.65 11.02
CA ILE A 618 10.11 -29.26 12.24
C ILE A 618 10.00 -27.73 12.37
N GLY A 619 9.29 -27.26 13.38
CA GLY A 619 9.03 -25.86 13.61
C GLY A 619 8.27 -25.59 14.89
N MET A 620 7.52 -24.49 14.92
CA MET A 620 6.78 -24.05 16.10
C MET A 620 5.39 -24.68 16.12
N ASN A 621 4.89 -24.94 17.33
CA ASN A 621 3.52 -25.38 17.58
C ASN A 621 2.77 -24.46 18.58
N GLY A 622 3.37 -23.34 18.95
CA GLY A 622 2.84 -22.33 19.86
C GLY A 622 3.73 -21.11 19.87
N PHE A 623 3.43 -20.14 20.69
CA PHE A 623 4.25 -18.94 20.84
C PHE A 623 5.65 -19.28 21.39
N GLY A 624 6.60 -18.38 21.13
CA GLY A 624 7.98 -18.51 21.58
C GLY A 624 8.19 -18.27 23.08
N ALA A 625 9.42 -18.04 23.46
CA ALA A 625 9.84 -17.80 24.85
C ALA A 625 10.99 -16.80 24.93
N SER A 626 11.36 -16.36 26.13
CA SER A 626 12.49 -15.45 26.34
C SER A 626 13.73 -16.20 26.80
N ASP A 627 14.73 -16.30 25.94
CA ASP A 627 16.10 -16.76 26.23
C ASP A 627 17.03 -16.30 25.07
N ARG A 628 18.30 -16.73 25.06
CA ARG A 628 19.18 -16.57 23.91
C ARG A 628 18.64 -17.40 22.73
N ALA A 629 18.88 -16.92 21.52
CA ALA A 629 18.39 -17.58 20.31
C ALA A 629 18.73 -19.08 20.24
N GLU A 630 19.99 -19.43 20.50
CA GLU A 630 20.47 -20.82 20.45
C GLU A 630 19.68 -21.73 21.40
N LYS A 631 19.41 -21.24 22.62
CA LYS A 631 18.62 -21.94 23.62
C LYS A 631 17.17 -22.16 23.19
N LEU A 632 16.59 -21.19 22.50
CA LEU A 632 15.23 -21.30 21.99
C LEU A 632 15.15 -22.31 20.85
N TYR A 633 16.11 -22.32 19.94
CA TYR A 633 16.17 -23.32 18.87
C TYR A 633 16.33 -24.75 19.45
N GLU A 634 17.20 -24.93 20.45
CA GLU A 634 17.33 -26.21 21.19
C GLU A 634 16.01 -26.60 21.87
N HIS A 635 15.38 -25.66 22.61
CA HIS A 635 14.16 -25.91 23.38
C HIS A 635 12.99 -26.34 22.49
N PHE A 636 12.83 -25.67 21.34
CA PHE A 636 11.75 -25.99 20.39
C PHE A 636 12.12 -27.11 19.40
N GLY A 637 13.33 -27.68 19.51
CA GLY A 637 13.77 -28.80 18.68
C GLY A 637 14.04 -28.44 17.22
N ILE A 638 14.31 -27.16 16.92
CA ILE A 638 14.61 -26.69 15.56
C ILE A 638 16.13 -26.79 15.35
N THR A 639 16.65 -28.01 15.31
CA THR A 639 18.10 -28.31 15.24
C THR A 639 18.45 -29.33 14.18
N ALA A 640 19.73 -29.38 13.79
CA ALA A 640 20.23 -30.37 12.81
C ALA A 640 20.00 -31.82 13.27
N GLU A 641 20.13 -32.10 14.58
CA GLU A 641 19.92 -33.45 15.14
C GLU A 641 18.47 -33.90 15.00
N HIS A 642 17.50 -33.02 15.19
CA HIS A 642 16.09 -33.37 15.01
C HIS A 642 15.75 -33.59 13.54
N VAL A 643 16.35 -32.82 12.62
CA VAL A 643 16.21 -33.02 11.17
C VAL A 643 16.83 -34.40 10.79
N VAL A 644 18.03 -34.70 11.28
CA VAL A 644 18.70 -35.99 11.05
C VAL A 644 17.85 -37.14 11.58
N SER A 645 17.31 -37.03 12.78
CA SER A 645 16.45 -38.08 13.38
C SER A 645 15.19 -38.32 12.54
N ALA A 646 14.52 -37.27 12.07
CA ALA A 646 13.35 -37.38 11.19
C ALA A 646 13.71 -38.00 9.83
N ALA A 647 14.80 -37.54 9.20
CA ALA A 647 15.28 -38.03 7.91
C ALA A 647 15.66 -39.50 7.94
N ARG A 648 16.35 -39.95 9.00
CA ARG A 648 16.70 -41.39 9.20
C ARG A 648 15.45 -42.28 9.23
N ARG A 649 14.41 -41.89 9.98
CA ARG A 649 13.15 -42.65 10.05
C ARG A 649 12.50 -42.78 8.68
N LEU A 650 12.42 -41.68 7.94
CA LEU A 650 11.81 -41.65 6.61
C LEU A 650 12.65 -42.48 5.59
N ALA A 651 13.96 -42.34 5.60
CA ALA A 651 14.84 -43.12 4.72
C ALA A 651 14.77 -44.61 5.00
N ALA A 652 14.71 -45.04 6.28
CA ALA A 652 14.57 -46.45 6.67
C ALA A 652 13.20 -47.02 6.23
N ALA A 653 12.11 -46.28 6.43
CA ALA A 653 10.77 -46.71 6.00
C ALA A 653 10.65 -46.90 4.49
N ARG A 654 11.40 -46.12 3.69
CA ARG A 654 11.43 -46.27 2.23
C ARG A 654 12.22 -47.47 1.75
N ARG A 655 13.22 -47.90 2.52
CA ARG A 655 14.08 -49.08 2.19
C ARG A 655 13.44 -50.39 2.62
N ALA A 656 12.53 -50.39 3.60
CA ALA A 656 11.71 -51.51 4.06
C ALA A 656 10.51 -51.77 3.12
#